data_cee495f67769405353c75061ecd0ad78
#
_entry.id   cee495f67769405353c75061ecd0ad78
#
_cell.length_a   1.000
_cell.length_b   1.000
_cell.length_c   1.000
_cell.angle_alpha   90.00
_cell.angle_beta   90.00
_cell.angle_gamma   90.00
#
_symmetry.space_group_name_H-M   'P 1'
#
loop_
_entity.id
_entity.type
_entity.pdbx_description
1 polymer ?
#
loop_
_entity_poly.entity_id
_entity_poly.type
_entity_poly.pdbx_seq_one_letter_code
_entity_poly.pdbx_strand_id
1 'polypeptide(L)'
;MEKVKLTRKNGVLKVDIDGEIIEPLSFKSFRPTERNISDFARAGVKLFSILSSGMISLLEVPYSLYGESWLDDDVYDFEPVDRQIELFMKSAPEGYFALMIQLDTRPWYVKKHNVPYTFTNLSQTIADEEWRRRAADYLKAMIRHTEEKYGDRFYGYFMLCGFTTEWFSHFDEEAPSDIKEKAYKEYLNDPDARIPDKDILEQNSNEAFLAENTREEVEAYRKFHAELIADSILYFAAEAQSVLKHKKLLGVYFGYLFELVGSRLWNDGHLAYEKVFTSPNIDMISSPSSYAFRRGDSTSAFMVTFDTLDRHNKLYYLEFDHITHLAPPDVDGILIPGGDSKLPDHVHTLNVMQRDFMLCAAKGAALWWFDMFEGWFYSDEMMSAIRDMIEISKRFSEKEQKSVSEIAVIASGKDLYCANKNSGLNDLCLGEQREGLARMGAPYDVFSACDADEIDVSRYKLFIFLDAFEPDGKVREFVEKIKESGKTILWIYAPDYAKNGLAGMQKITDMNIVKLIGDEDTVNTHFSKLCFEHLPEPRFFIEDADVVPLGIYKNTEKVAIGAKRFGTYTSVYSAVGNLDGDTLRDIAKTAGVKIYSFDSSVPVYVNSLFLGVYGLEDAEICCDSGVYTDVFTDKKYVSENGKMHIPAGKFASKLLVKDEE
;
A
#
# COMPACT_ATOMS: atom_id res chain seq x y z
N MET A 1 17.99 -19.63 18.39
CA MET A 1 16.66 -18.93 18.31
C MET A 1 15.59 -20.00 18.15
N GLU A 2 14.69 -20.09 19.10
CA GLU A 2 13.66 -21.15 19.08
C GLU A 2 12.43 -20.73 18.30
N LYS A 3 12.00 -19.47 18.47
CA LYS A 3 10.80 -18.95 17.79
C LYS A 3 10.82 -17.44 17.63
N VAL A 4 10.48 -16.99 16.41
CA VAL A 4 10.13 -15.60 16.10
C VAL A 4 8.65 -15.52 15.81
N LYS A 5 7.98 -14.49 16.29
CA LYS A 5 6.55 -14.25 16.06
C LYS A 5 6.26 -12.76 16.04
N LEU A 6 5.10 -12.39 15.52
CA LEU A 6 4.52 -11.07 15.74
C LEU A 6 3.77 -11.05 17.07
N THR A 7 3.95 -10.00 17.84
CA THR A 7 3.26 -9.78 19.12
C THR A 7 2.66 -8.39 19.13
N ARG A 8 1.36 -8.28 19.44
CA ARG A 8 0.72 -6.98 19.61
C ARG A 8 0.99 -6.47 21.03
N LYS A 9 1.76 -5.37 21.11
CA LYS A 9 2.08 -4.72 22.39
C LYS A 9 1.49 -3.30 22.39
N ASN A 10 0.64 -3.02 23.34
CA ASN A 10 -0.02 -1.72 23.50
C ASN A 10 -0.67 -1.17 22.20
N GLY A 11 -1.29 -2.06 21.42
CA GLY A 11 -1.99 -1.71 20.19
C GLY A 11 -1.17 -1.91 18.90
N VAL A 12 0.15 -2.01 18.94
CA VAL A 12 1.05 -2.06 17.80
C VAL A 12 1.71 -3.43 17.65
N LEU A 13 1.86 -3.92 16.41
CA LEU A 13 2.60 -5.14 16.11
C LEU A 13 4.10 -4.92 16.24
N LYS A 14 4.78 -5.83 16.92
CA LYS A 14 6.23 -5.86 17.13
C LYS A 14 6.79 -7.24 16.76
N VAL A 15 8.08 -7.28 16.48
CA VAL A 15 8.80 -8.53 16.27
C VAL A 15 9.27 -9.05 17.63
N ASP A 16 8.80 -10.25 18.01
CA ASP A 16 9.21 -10.95 19.24
C ASP A 16 10.20 -12.05 18.86
N ILE A 17 11.42 -11.93 19.32
CA ILE A 17 12.49 -12.90 19.10
C ILE A 17 12.85 -13.53 20.44
N ASP A 18 12.36 -14.75 20.68
CA ASP A 18 12.57 -15.50 21.94
C ASP A 18 12.22 -14.69 23.22
N GLY A 19 11.23 -13.79 23.12
CA GLY A 19 10.78 -12.93 24.22
C GLY A 19 11.41 -11.53 24.25
N GLU A 20 12.40 -11.25 23.41
CA GLU A 20 12.91 -9.90 23.19
C GLU A 20 12.02 -9.17 22.16
N ILE A 21 11.42 -8.06 22.57
CA ILE A 21 10.58 -7.23 21.69
C ILE A 21 11.46 -6.24 20.93
N ILE A 22 11.46 -6.36 19.61
CA ILE A 22 12.23 -5.53 18.70
C ILE A 22 11.31 -4.57 17.97
N GLU A 23 11.68 -3.29 17.92
CA GLU A 23 11.02 -2.29 17.08
C GLU A 23 11.22 -2.65 15.60
N PRO A 24 10.13 -2.72 14.80
CA PRO A 24 10.23 -3.14 13.40
C PRO A 24 10.73 -2.00 12.50
N LEU A 25 11.91 -1.47 12.84
CA LEU A 25 12.65 -0.46 12.07
C LEU A 25 13.90 -1.13 11.50
N SER A 26 14.04 -1.15 10.18
CA SER A 26 14.97 -2.03 9.48
C SER A 26 15.78 -1.28 8.41
N PHE A 27 16.83 -1.94 7.92
CA PHE A 27 17.71 -1.47 6.85
C PHE A 27 17.81 -2.50 5.71
N LYS A 28 17.89 -2.00 4.47
CA LYS A 28 18.06 -2.79 3.25
C LYS A 28 19.01 -2.06 2.28
N SER A 29 19.82 -2.82 1.52
CA SER A 29 20.62 -2.29 0.41
C SER A 29 20.88 -3.36 -0.65
N PHE A 30 20.93 -2.96 -1.94
CA PHE A 30 21.49 -3.79 -3.02
C PHE A 30 23.02 -3.78 -3.01
N ARG A 31 23.63 -2.77 -2.39
CA ARG A 31 25.06 -2.59 -2.24
C ARG A 31 25.48 -2.49 -0.78
N PRO A 32 25.31 -3.59 0.00
CA PRO A 32 25.69 -3.58 1.40
C PRO A 32 27.21 -3.47 1.54
N THR A 33 27.67 -2.56 2.39
CA THR A 33 29.06 -2.35 2.75
C THR A 33 29.25 -2.39 4.26
N GLU A 34 30.48 -2.62 4.73
CA GLU A 34 30.76 -2.56 6.16
C GLU A 34 30.34 -1.20 6.76
N ARG A 35 30.50 -0.12 5.97
CA ARG A 35 30.16 1.24 6.42
C ARG A 35 28.67 1.42 6.61
N ASN A 36 27.83 1.21 5.54
CA ASN A 36 26.40 1.48 5.67
C ASN A 36 25.74 0.56 6.71
N ILE A 37 26.06 -0.73 6.75
CA ILE A 37 25.53 -1.64 7.76
C ILE A 37 25.90 -1.17 9.18
N SER A 38 27.20 -0.80 9.41
CA SER A 38 27.66 -0.37 10.72
C SER A 38 27.09 0.98 11.14
N ASP A 39 26.86 1.91 10.20
CA ASP A 39 26.25 3.21 10.47
C ASP A 39 24.81 3.03 11.00
N PHE A 40 24.00 2.20 10.32
CA PHE A 40 22.66 1.87 10.78
C PHE A 40 22.65 1.07 12.10
N ALA A 41 23.57 0.11 12.28
CA ALA A 41 23.69 -0.63 13.53
C ALA A 41 24.04 0.30 14.71
N ARG A 42 24.97 1.26 14.51
CA ARG A 42 25.31 2.29 15.52
C ARG A 42 24.18 3.27 15.79
N ALA A 43 23.32 3.53 14.79
CA ALA A 43 22.10 4.30 15.01
C ALA A 43 21.04 3.53 15.82
N GLY A 44 21.22 2.22 16.04
CA GLY A 44 20.35 1.39 16.87
C GLY A 44 19.41 0.46 16.11
N VAL A 45 19.56 0.38 14.78
CA VAL A 45 18.81 -0.60 13.96
C VAL A 45 19.22 -2.01 14.36
N LYS A 46 18.26 -2.88 14.58
CA LYS A 46 18.42 -4.28 14.96
C LYS A 46 18.01 -5.25 13.84
N LEU A 47 17.17 -4.82 12.90
CA LEU A 47 16.66 -5.65 11.81
C LEU A 47 17.28 -5.23 10.47
N PHE A 48 17.77 -6.21 9.72
CA PHE A 48 18.44 -5.99 8.43
C PHE A 48 17.92 -6.97 7.40
N SER A 49 17.84 -6.55 6.13
CA SER A 49 17.44 -7.41 5.03
C SER A 49 18.60 -7.67 4.07
N ILE A 50 18.78 -8.94 3.69
CA ILE A 50 19.90 -9.44 2.86
C ILE A 50 19.30 -10.02 1.58
N LEU A 51 19.81 -9.62 0.40
CA LEU A 51 19.39 -10.17 -0.88
C LEU A 51 20.25 -11.38 -1.27
N SER A 52 19.61 -12.44 -1.74
CA SER A 52 20.25 -13.74 -1.97
C SER A 52 20.76 -13.97 -3.39
N SER A 53 20.46 -13.10 -4.35
CA SER A 53 20.68 -13.38 -5.78
C SER A 53 21.53 -12.33 -6.47
N GLY A 54 22.44 -12.78 -7.31
CA GLY A 54 23.22 -11.94 -8.22
C GLY A 54 22.52 -11.64 -9.56
N MET A 55 21.23 -11.91 -9.68
CA MET A 55 20.46 -11.55 -10.89
C MET A 55 20.57 -10.05 -11.19
N ILE A 56 20.61 -9.74 -12.48
CA ILE A 56 20.59 -8.35 -12.95
C ILE A 56 19.20 -7.78 -12.80
N SER A 57 19.09 -6.66 -12.08
CA SER A 57 17.85 -5.89 -11.93
C SER A 57 17.46 -5.20 -13.23
N LEU A 58 16.28 -4.58 -13.26
CA LEU A 58 15.85 -3.67 -14.34
C LEU A 58 16.77 -2.48 -14.55
N LEU A 59 17.51 -2.11 -13.52
CA LEU A 59 18.49 -1.03 -13.57
C LEU A 59 19.83 -1.49 -14.12
N GLU A 60 19.88 -2.68 -14.75
CA GLU A 60 21.10 -3.28 -15.31
C GLU A 60 22.23 -3.51 -14.28
N VAL A 61 21.92 -3.44 -12.99
CA VAL A 61 22.83 -3.73 -11.88
C VAL A 61 22.37 -4.97 -11.13
N PRO A 62 23.28 -5.79 -10.59
CA PRO A 62 22.90 -6.97 -9.82
C PRO A 62 22.24 -6.59 -8.48
N TYR A 63 21.24 -7.37 -8.05
CA TYR A 63 20.65 -7.24 -6.73
C TYR A 63 21.65 -7.54 -5.60
N SER A 64 22.60 -8.43 -5.84
CA SER A 64 23.71 -8.69 -4.94
C SER A 64 25.01 -8.78 -5.72
N LEU A 65 26.07 -8.14 -5.24
CA LEU A 65 27.41 -8.21 -5.83
C LEU A 65 28.14 -9.52 -5.53
N TYR A 66 27.59 -10.37 -4.67
CA TYR A 66 28.27 -11.58 -4.20
C TYR A 66 28.15 -12.75 -5.16
N GLY A 67 27.18 -12.73 -6.06
CA GLY A 67 26.96 -13.76 -7.08
C GLY A 67 25.62 -14.47 -6.96
N GLU A 68 25.40 -15.43 -7.84
CA GLU A 68 24.15 -16.19 -7.94
C GLU A 68 24.27 -17.53 -7.20
N SER A 69 23.17 -17.94 -6.56
CA SER A 69 23.10 -19.16 -5.76
C SER A 69 22.40 -20.33 -6.46
N TRP A 70 21.54 -20.07 -7.44
CA TRP A 70 20.82 -21.10 -8.21
C TRP A 70 21.44 -21.25 -9.59
N LEU A 71 22.30 -22.27 -9.76
CA LEU A 71 23.20 -22.39 -10.91
C LEU A 71 22.69 -23.30 -12.02
N ASP A 72 21.91 -24.35 -11.70
CA ASP A 72 21.28 -25.29 -12.64
C ASP A 72 20.13 -26.03 -11.92
N ASP A 73 19.42 -26.94 -12.62
CA ASP A 73 18.44 -27.83 -12.00
C ASP A 73 19.08 -28.56 -10.82
N ASP A 74 18.48 -28.38 -9.65
CA ASP A 74 18.94 -29.00 -8.39
C ASP A 74 20.43 -28.74 -8.02
N VAL A 75 21.05 -27.69 -8.63
CA VAL A 75 22.44 -27.28 -8.35
C VAL A 75 22.47 -25.92 -7.71
N TYR A 76 22.87 -25.87 -6.47
CA TYR A 76 22.94 -24.66 -5.65
C TYR A 76 24.35 -24.43 -5.13
N ASP A 77 24.77 -23.15 -5.12
CA ASP A 77 25.98 -22.68 -4.45
C ASP A 77 25.59 -21.56 -3.48
N PHE A 78 25.68 -21.81 -2.20
CA PHE A 78 25.31 -20.85 -1.16
C PHE A 78 26.49 -20.00 -0.66
N GLU A 79 27.71 -20.23 -1.16
CA GLU A 79 28.88 -19.45 -0.75
C GLU A 79 28.72 -17.94 -1.00
N PRO A 80 28.12 -17.47 -2.12
CA PRO A 80 27.84 -16.06 -2.31
C PRO A 80 26.96 -15.45 -1.23
N VAL A 81 25.93 -16.16 -0.80
CA VAL A 81 25.02 -15.71 0.27
C VAL A 81 25.73 -15.75 1.63
N ASP A 82 26.50 -16.80 1.90
CA ASP A 82 27.26 -16.93 3.14
C ASP A 82 28.22 -15.75 3.33
N ARG A 83 28.99 -15.39 2.31
CA ARG A 83 29.89 -14.23 2.37
C ARG A 83 29.17 -12.93 2.69
N GLN A 84 27.98 -12.75 2.15
CA GLN A 84 27.17 -11.55 2.43
C GLN A 84 26.61 -11.58 3.86
N ILE A 85 26.11 -12.74 4.32
CA ILE A 85 25.65 -12.91 5.70
C ILE A 85 26.78 -12.62 6.70
N GLU A 86 28.00 -13.13 6.43
CA GLU A 86 29.15 -12.91 7.29
C GLU A 86 29.55 -11.42 7.36
N LEU A 87 29.43 -10.66 6.25
CA LEU A 87 29.59 -9.21 6.27
C LEU A 87 28.58 -8.55 7.22
N PHE A 88 27.29 -8.91 7.13
CA PHE A 88 26.27 -8.37 8.02
C PHE A 88 26.51 -8.75 9.50
N MET A 89 26.87 -10.01 9.77
CA MET A 89 27.22 -10.46 11.12
C MET A 89 28.40 -9.71 11.73
N LYS A 90 29.42 -9.42 10.92
CA LYS A 90 30.59 -8.62 11.32
C LYS A 90 30.22 -7.16 11.59
N SER A 91 29.40 -6.57 10.71
CA SER A 91 29.11 -5.13 10.70
C SER A 91 27.99 -4.75 11.66
N ALA A 92 27.05 -5.68 11.93
CA ALA A 92 25.96 -5.57 12.89
C ALA A 92 25.93 -6.80 13.82
N PRO A 93 26.87 -6.91 14.77
CA PRO A 93 27.04 -8.11 15.60
C PRO A 93 25.83 -8.44 16.48
N GLU A 94 24.98 -7.46 16.79
CA GLU A 94 23.73 -7.65 17.53
C GLU A 94 22.49 -7.63 16.62
N GLY A 95 22.65 -7.56 15.30
CA GLY A 95 21.54 -7.50 14.34
C GLY A 95 20.89 -8.84 14.09
N TYR A 96 19.63 -8.83 13.73
CA TYR A 96 18.87 -9.95 13.21
C TYR A 96 18.56 -9.73 11.74
N PHE A 97 18.47 -10.79 10.96
CA PHE A 97 18.41 -10.71 9.51
C PHE A 97 17.13 -11.29 8.94
N ALA A 98 16.63 -10.74 7.84
CA ALA A 98 15.68 -11.37 6.94
C ALA A 98 16.39 -11.68 5.62
N LEU A 99 16.26 -12.89 5.10
CA LEU A 99 16.75 -13.23 3.78
C LEU A 99 15.69 -12.99 2.72
N MET A 100 16.01 -12.20 1.72
CA MET A 100 15.16 -11.92 0.56
C MET A 100 15.53 -12.88 -0.56
N ILE A 101 14.69 -13.88 -0.83
CA ILE A 101 14.96 -14.98 -1.76
C ILE A 101 14.24 -14.71 -3.08
N GLN A 102 15.00 -14.51 -4.14
CA GLN A 102 14.48 -14.30 -5.49
C GLN A 102 14.21 -15.63 -6.16
N LEU A 103 12.95 -15.83 -6.57
CA LEU A 103 12.45 -17.06 -7.18
C LEU A 103 12.44 -17.01 -8.71
N ASP A 104 12.77 -15.85 -9.28
CA ASP A 104 12.74 -15.63 -10.72
C ASP A 104 13.51 -16.68 -11.52
N THR A 105 13.07 -16.93 -12.75
CA THR A 105 13.83 -17.75 -13.69
C THR A 105 15.22 -17.13 -13.95
N ARG A 106 16.25 -17.97 -13.94
CA ARG A 106 17.62 -17.58 -14.29
C ARG A 106 17.84 -17.69 -15.79
N PRO A 107 18.85 -17.01 -16.38
CA PRO A 107 19.16 -17.11 -17.81
C PRO A 107 19.36 -18.55 -18.29
N TRP A 108 20.00 -19.39 -17.48
CA TRP A 108 20.19 -20.80 -17.81
C TRP A 108 18.86 -21.58 -17.83
N TYR A 109 17.91 -21.24 -16.90
CA TYR A 109 16.60 -21.89 -16.82
C TYR A 109 15.77 -21.59 -18.07
N VAL A 110 15.68 -20.30 -18.43
CA VAL A 110 14.98 -19.83 -19.63
C VAL A 110 15.50 -20.55 -20.87
N LYS A 111 16.82 -20.63 -21.04
CA LYS A 111 17.46 -21.28 -22.18
C LYS A 111 17.23 -22.80 -22.20
N LYS A 112 17.28 -23.46 -21.05
CA LYS A 112 17.22 -24.93 -20.92
C LYS A 112 15.78 -25.43 -21.07
N HIS A 113 14.81 -24.75 -20.49
CA HIS A 113 13.40 -25.17 -20.40
C HIS A 113 12.49 -24.45 -21.41
N ASN A 114 13.05 -23.49 -22.17
CA ASN A 114 12.29 -22.71 -23.18
C ASN A 114 11.04 -22.06 -22.63
N VAL A 115 11.17 -21.43 -21.45
CA VAL A 115 10.11 -20.67 -20.77
C VAL A 115 10.45 -19.19 -20.74
N PRO A 116 9.50 -18.26 -20.61
CA PRO A 116 9.78 -16.83 -20.47
C PRO A 116 10.51 -16.50 -19.16
N TYR A 117 11.10 -15.29 -19.09
CA TYR A 117 11.57 -14.74 -17.84
C TYR A 117 10.38 -14.34 -16.96
N THR A 118 10.34 -14.80 -15.72
CA THR A 118 9.39 -14.31 -14.71
C THR A 118 9.49 -12.80 -14.50
N PHE A 119 10.67 -12.25 -14.73
CA PHE A 119 10.96 -10.84 -14.56
C PHE A 119 10.23 -9.92 -15.57
N THR A 120 9.91 -10.41 -16.75
CA THR A 120 9.20 -9.67 -17.81
C THR A 120 7.84 -10.28 -18.18
N ASN A 121 7.61 -11.56 -17.83
CA ASN A 121 6.41 -12.30 -18.15
C ASN A 121 6.04 -13.26 -17.02
N LEU A 122 5.77 -12.72 -15.85
CA LEU A 122 5.53 -13.52 -14.63
C LEU A 122 4.43 -14.53 -14.84
N SER A 123 3.25 -14.12 -15.27
CA SER A 123 2.07 -14.99 -15.35
C SER A 123 2.21 -16.13 -16.38
N GLN A 124 3.03 -15.94 -17.42
CA GLN A 124 3.33 -16.99 -18.40
C GLN A 124 4.14 -18.13 -17.79
N THR A 125 5.07 -17.79 -16.89
CA THR A 125 6.01 -18.76 -16.30
C THR A 125 5.45 -19.40 -15.04
N ILE A 126 4.76 -18.65 -14.17
CA ILE A 126 4.21 -19.21 -12.93
C ILE A 126 3.05 -20.20 -13.18
N ALA A 127 2.48 -20.21 -14.38
CA ALA A 127 1.55 -21.23 -14.82
C ALA A 127 2.23 -22.61 -15.02
N ASP A 128 3.57 -22.63 -15.16
CA ASP A 128 4.34 -23.89 -15.30
C ASP A 128 4.54 -24.55 -13.93
N GLU A 129 3.92 -25.72 -13.75
CA GLU A 129 4.05 -26.52 -12.53
C GLU A 129 5.49 -26.98 -12.27
N GLU A 130 6.25 -27.29 -13.32
CA GLU A 130 7.64 -27.75 -13.20
C GLU A 130 8.51 -26.61 -12.67
N TRP A 131 8.35 -25.39 -13.19
CA TRP A 131 9.06 -24.25 -12.66
C TRP A 131 8.69 -23.98 -11.20
N ARG A 132 7.39 -23.97 -10.86
CA ARG A 132 6.97 -23.76 -9.47
C ARG A 132 7.59 -24.78 -8.53
N ARG A 133 7.62 -26.04 -8.90
CA ARG A 133 8.23 -27.10 -8.11
C ARG A 133 9.74 -26.86 -7.90
N ARG A 134 10.49 -26.55 -8.98
CA ARG A 134 11.93 -26.30 -8.88
C ARG A 134 12.27 -25.04 -8.10
N ALA A 135 11.53 -23.97 -8.31
CA ALA A 135 11.70 -22.73 -7.52
C ALA A 135 11.39 -22.97 -6.02
N ALA A 136 10.38 -23.80 -5.71
CA ALA A 136 10.09 -24.21 -4.34
C ALA A 136 11.19 -25.09 -3.74
N ASP A 137 11.81 -25.98 -4.51
CA ASP A 137 12.93 -26.78 -4.04
C ASP A 137 14.16 -25.91 -3.75
N TYR A 138 14.45 -24.91 -4.61
CA TYR A 138 15.47 -23.90 -4.34
C TYR A 138 15.15 -23.08 -3.08
N LEU A 139 13.92 -22.58 -2.94
CA LEU A 139 13.46 -21.84 -1.75
C LEU A 139 13.71 -22.66 -0.48
N LYS A 140 13.28 -23.91 -0.46
CA LYS A 140 13.46 -24.82 0.69
C LYS A 140 14.93 -25.12 0.97
N ALA A 141 15.75 -25.30 -0.07
CA ALA A 141 17.18 -25.55 0.08
C ALA A 141 17.90 -24.34 0.69
N MET A 142 17.60 -23.12 0.20
CA MET A 142 18.13 -21.88 0.74
C MET A 142 17.74 -21.68 2.21
N ILE A 143 16.46 -21.88 2.55
CA ILE A 143 15.98 -21.78 3.93
C ILE A 143 16.68 -22.80 4.84
N ARG A 144 16.79 -24.09 4.42
CA ARG A 144 17.47 -25.09 5.22
C ARG A 144 18.93 -24.75 5.48
N HIS A 145 19.66 -24.35 4.42
CA HIS A 145 21.06 -23.93 4.53
C HIS A 145 21.21 -22.78 5.52
N THR A 146 20.37 -21.77 5.39
CA THR A 146 20.41 -20.58 6.25
C THR A 146 20.07 -20.91 7.71
N GLU A 147 19.02 -21.72 7.94
CA GLU A 147 18.62 -22.13 9.30
C GLU A 147 19.66 -23.04 9.95
N GLU A 148 20.27 -23.96 9.21
CA GLU A 148 21.31 -24.87 9.72
C GLU A 148 22.58 -24.13 10.12
N LYS A 149 22.99 -23.12 9.34
CA LYS A 149 24.26 -22.42 9.55
C LYS A 149 24.14 -21.15 10.39
N TYR A 150 23.04 -20.41 10.26
CA TYR A 150 22.86 -19.05 10.80
C TYR A 150 21.50 -18.85 11.49
N GLY A 151 20.70 -19.87 11.75
CA GLY A 151 19.32 -19.77 12.18
C GLY A 151 19.10 -18.92 13.42
N ASP A 152 20.10 -18.80 14.32
CA ASP A 152 20.02 -17.94 15.50
C ASP A 152 20.08 -16.44 15.18
N ARG A 153 20.36 -16.08 13.94
CA ARG A 153 20.47 -14.69 13.50
C ARG A 153 19.34 -14.28 12.55
N PHE A 154 18.51 -15.22 12.08
CA PHE A 154 17.45 -14.92 11.13
C PHE A 154 16.10 -14.80 11.82
N TYR A 155 15.43 -13.64 11.65
CA TYR A 155 14.08 -13.44 12.14
C TYR A 155 13.00 -13.78 11.09
N GLY A 156 13.36 -13.78 9.80
CA GLY A 156 12.39 -14.05 8.74
C GLY A 156 12.97 -14.17 7.34
N TYR A 157 12.06 -14.38 6.40
CA TYR A 157 12.34 -14.55 4.99
C TYR A 157 11.35 -13.75 4.17
N PHE A 158 11.76 -13.23 2.99
CA PHE A 158 10.90 -12.63 1.99
C PHE A 158 11.02 -13.40 0.69
N MET A 159 9.88 -13.67 0.06
CA MET A 159 9.79 -14.29 -1.25
C MET A 159 9.63 -13.21 -2.30
N LEU A 160 10.58 -13.15 -3.23
CA LEU A 160 10.63 -12.15 -4.30
C LEU A 160 10.50 -12.83 -5.65
N CYS A 161 9.70 -12.26 -6.55
CA CYS A 161 9.57 -12.72 -7.93
C CYS A 161 8.94 -11.63 -8.79
N GLY A 162 9.08 -11.74 -10.11
CA GLY A 162 8.45 -10.84 -11.07
C GLY A 162 9.16 -9.51 -11.25
N PHE A 163 8.53 -8.63 -11.99
CA PHE A 163 9.10 -7.32 -12.28
C PHE A 163 9.42 -6.55 -10.99
N THR A 164 10.59 -5.96 -10.89
CA THR A 164 11.14 -5.30 -9.69
C THR A 164 11.15 -6.14 -8.42
N THR A 165 10.94 -7.48 -8.54
CA THR A 165 10.84 -8.42 -7.42
C THR A 165 9.54 -8.32 -6.58
N GLU A 166 8.54 -7.60 -7.08
CA GLU A 166 7.30 -7.26 -6.38
C GLU A 166 6.08 -8.02 -6.92
N TRP A 167 6.30 -9.17 -7.53
CA TRP A 167 5.27 -10.05 -8.11
C TRP A 167 4.41 -9.38 -9.22
N PHE A 168 4.97 -8.40 -9.92
CA PHE A 168 4.31 -7.79 -11.07
C PHE A 168 4.49 -8.62 -12.34
N SER A 169 3.40 -8.75 -13.10
CA SER A 169 3.39 -9.34 -14.45
C SER A 169 3.47 -8.27 -15.55
N HIS A 170 4.24 -7.23 -15.31
CA HIS A 170 4.21 -5.93 -15.98
C HIS A 170 4.27 -5.93 -17.52
N PHE A 171 4.91 -6.89 -18.15
CA PHE A 171 5.01 -6.97 -19.61
C PHE A 171 4.14 -8.08 -20.22
N ASP A 172 3.17 -8.59 -19.47
CA ASP A 172 2.30 -9.69 -19.93
C ASP A 172 1.18 -9.20 -20.87
N GLU A 173 1.55 -8.36 -21.84
CA GLU A 173 0.69 -7.93 -22.94
C GLU A 173 0.86 -8.78 -24.20
N GLU A 174 1.82 -9.71 -24.20
CA GLU A 174 2.08 -10.60 -25.33
C GLU A 174 1.05 -11.71 -25.43
N ALA A 175 1.01 -12.34 -26.59
CA ALA A 175 0.15 -13.52 -26.79
C ALA A 175 0.42 -14.58 -25.72
N PRO A 176 -0.64 -15.15 -25.12
CA PRO A 176 -0.49 -16.12 -24.04
C PRO A 176 0.26 -17.37 -24.53
N SER A 177 1.10 -17.93 -23.65
CA SER A 177 1.78 -19.20 -23.91
C SER A 177 0.80 -20.39 -23.84
N ASP A 178 1.13 -21.48 -24.50
CA ASP A 178 0.38 -22.74 -24.38
C ASP A 178 0.25 -23.19 -22.91
N ILE A 179 1.27 -22.90 -22.09
CA ILE A 179 1.28 -23.21 -20.65
C ILE A 179 0.21 -22.42 -19.91
N LYS A 180 0.14 -21.11 -20.13
CA LYS A 180 -0.85 -20.25 -19.49
C LYS A 180 -2.28 -20.58 -19.98
N GLU A 181 -2.44 -20.85 -21.28
CA GLU A 181 -3.74 -21.29 -21.81
C GLU A 181 -4.20 -22.62 -21.21
N LYS A 182 -3.27 -23.56 -21.02
CA LYS A 182 -3.58 -24.83 -20.32
C LYS A 182 -4.05 -24.57 -18.90
N ALA A 183 -3.35 -23.73 -18.13
CA ALA A 183 -3.73 -23.37 -16.77
C ALA A 183 -5.10 -22.66 -16.72
N TYR A 184 -5.42 -21.84 -17.71
CA TYR A 184 -6.74 -21.18 -17.80
C TYR A 184 -7.88 -22.18 -18.05
N LYS A 185 -7.66 -23.18 -18.94
CA LYS A 185 -8.62 -24.28 -19.17
C LYS A 185 -8.86 -25.10 -17.89
N GLU A 186 -7.80 -25.38 -17.16
CA GLU A 186 -7.89 -26.09 -15.88
C GLU A 186 -8.63 -25.26 -14.84
N TYR A 187 -8.36 -23.97 -14.75
CA TYR A 187 -9.03 -23.04 -13.85
C TYR A 187 -10.54 -22.96 -14.09
N LEU A 188 -10.97 -22.88 -15.35
CA LEU A 188 -12.38 -22.87 -15.73
C LEU A 188 -13.03 -24.27 -15.72
N ASN A 189 -12.23 -25.33 -15.59
CA ASN A 189 -12.65 -26.71 -15.80
C ASN A 189 -13.37 -26.91 -17.19
N ASP A 190 -12.85 -26.24 -18.22
CA ASP A 190 -13.34 -26.23 -19.57
C ASP A 190 -12.18 -26.46 -20.55
N PRO A 191 -12.09 -27.63 -21.21
CA PRO A 191 -11.00 -27.94 -22.14
C PRO A 191 -11.05 -27.13 -23.45
N ASP A 192 -12.18 -26.51 -23.75
CA ASP A 192 -12.37 -25.69 -24.95
C ASP A 192 -12.17 -24.20 -24.68
N ALA A 193 -12.00 -23.78 -23.40
CA ALA A 193 -11.76 -22.42 -23.05
C ALA A 193 -10.52 -21.84 -23.73
N ARG A 194 -10.58 -20.58 -24.08
CA ARG A 194 -9.48 -19.81 -24.68
C ARG A 194 -9.25 -18.54 -23.88
N ILE A 195 -8.00 -18.12 -23.78
CA ILE A 195 -7.70 -16.77 -23.29
C ILE A 195 -8.24 -15.78 -24.32
N PRO A 196 -9.03 -14.77 -23.88
CA PRO A 196 -9.62 -13.79 -24.79
C PRO A 196 -8.57 -13.05 -25.62
N ASP A 197 -8.91 -12.73 -26.86
CA ASP A 197 -8.05 -11.94 -27.74
C ASP A 197 -7.75 -10.55 -27.14
N LYS A 198 -6.58 -10.01 -27.46
CA LYS A 198 -6.12 -8.70 -26.95
C LYS A 198 -7.16 -7.60 -27.17
N ASP A 199 -7.79 -7.52 -28.31
CA ASP A 199 -8.79 -6.50 -28.63
C ASP A 199 -10.02 -6.59 -27.71
N ILE A 200 -10.37 -7.79 -27.24
CA ILE A 200 -11.46 -8.03 -26.28
C ILE A 200 -11.03 -7.58 -24.89
N LEU A 201 -9.79 -7.87 -24.50
CA LEU A 201 -9.25 -7.50 -23.18
C LEU A 201 -9.04 -6.01 -23.01
N GLU A 202 -8.69 -5.30 -24.08
CA GLU A 202 -8.30 -3.87 -23.99
C GLU A 202 -9.48 -2.91 -24.07
N GLN A 203 -10.55 -3.21 -24.79
CA GLN A 203 -11.77 -2.37 -24.89
C GLN A 203 -11.48 -0.85 -24.86
N ASN A 204 -10.84 -0.32 -25.91
CA ASN A 204 -10.49 1.09 -26.01
C ASN A 204 -11.73 1.98 -26.15
N SER A 205 -12.31 2.36 -25.01
CA SER A 205 -13.45 3.27 -24.91
C SER A 205 -13.39 4.07 -23.61
N ASN A 206 -14.18 5.14 -23.50
CA ASN A 206 -14.32 5.93 -22.27
C ASN A 206 -15.39 5.35 -21.31
N GLU A 207 -15.99 4.20 -21.66
CA GLU A 207 -16.96 3.55 -20.78
C GLU A 207 -16.25 3.05 -19.51
N ALA A 208 -16.83 3.34 -18.36
CA ALA A 208 -16.29 2.95 -17.06
C ALA A 208 -16.23 1.44 -16.87
N PHE A 209 -17.20 0.73 -17.46
CA PHE A 209 -17.38 -0.71 -17.28
C PHE A 209 -17.26 -1.46 -18.60
N LEU A 210 -16.92 -2.73 -18.49
CA LEU A 210 -16.85 -3.64 -19.63
C LEU A 210 -18.17 -3.72 -20.38
N ALA A 211 -18.08 -3.87 -21.71
CA ALA A 211 -19.25 -4.09 -22.56
C ALA A 211 -19.95 -5.39 -22.18
N GLU A 212 -21.30 -5.37 -22.11
CA GLU A 212 -22.13 -6.48 -21.64
C GLU A 212 -21.84 -7.80 -22.38
N ASN A 213 -21.60 -7.73 -23.68
CA ASN A 213 -21.36 -8.91 -24.54
C ASN A 213 -19.99 -9.57 -24.35
N THR A 214 -19.03 -8.92 -23.71
CA THR A 214 -17.65 -9.45 -23.47
C THR A 214 -17.32 -9.52 -21.99
N ARG A 215 -18.17 -9.00 -21.13
CA ARG A 215 -17.93 -8.81 -19.71
C ARG A 215 -17.56 -10.12 -19.01
N GLU A 216 -18.39 -11.16 -19.15
CA GLU A 216 -18.19 -12.43 -18.45
C GLU A 216 -16.83 -13.07 -18.79
N GLU A 217 -16.45 -13.04 -20.07
CA GLU A 217 -15.20 -13.58 -20.57
C GLU A 217 -13.99 -12.81 -20.04
N VAL A 218 -14.04 -11.47 -20.06
CA VAL A 218 -12.96 -10.61 -19.60
C VAL A 218 -12.80 -10.68 -18.09
N GLU A 219 -13.88 -10.66 -17.32
CA GLU A 219 -13.83 -10.80 -15.85
C GLU A 219 -13.25 -12.16 -15.44
N ALA A 220 -13.66 -13.24 -16.10
CA ALA A 220 -13.14 -14.59 -15.84
C ALA A 220 -11.62 -14.66 -16.04
N TYR A 221 -11.13 -14.09 -17.16
CA TYR A 221 -9.69 -14.06 -17.41
C TYR A 221 -8.93 -13.18 -16.43
N ARG A 222 -9.41 -11.97 -16.14
CA ARG A 222 -8.76 -11.06 -15.17
C ARG A 222 -8.68 -11.67 -13.78
N LYS A 223 -9.76 -12.34 -13.36
CA LYS A 223 -9.79 -13.07 -12.10
C LYS A 223 -8.77 -14.20 -12.09
N PHE A 224 -8.74 -15.03 -13.14
CA PHE A 224 -7.72 -16.06 -13.30
C PHE A 224 -6.31 -15.48 -13.22
N HIS A 225 -6.01 -14.41 -13.96
CA HIS A 225 -4.69 -13.78 -13.99
C HIS A 225 -4.24 -13.31 -12.61
N ALA A 226 -5.09 -12.59 -11.88
CA ALA A 226 -4.78 -12.11 -10.54
C ALA A 226 -4.67 -13.27 -9.51
N GLU A 227 -5.57 -14.26 -9.59
CA GLU A 227 -5.52 -15.42 -8.70
C GLU A 227 -4.33 -16.33 -9.00
N LEU A 228 -3.90 -16.48 -10.25
CA LEU A 228 -2.70 -17.24 -10.60
C LEU A 228 -1.46 -16.72 -9.87
N ILE A 229 -1.31 -15.40 -9.78
CA ILE A 229 -0.18 -14.77 -9.08
C ILE A 229 -0.33 -14.96 -7.57
N ALA A 230 -1.49 -14.63 -7.00
CA ALA A 230 -1.74 -14.78 -5.57
C ALA A 230 -1.61 -16.25 -5.11
N ASP A 231 -2.14 -17.20 -5.86
CA ASP A 231 -2.07 -18.64 -5.54
C ASP A 231 -0.63 -19.17 -5.65
N SER A 232 0.18 -18.62 -6.56
CA SER A 232 1.61 -18.93 -6.63
C SER A 232 2.36 -18.43 -5.40
N ILE A 233 2.08 -17.20 -4.93
CA ILE A 233 2.61 -16.69 -3.66
C ILE A 233 2.23 -17.64 -2.50
N LEU A 234 0.97 -18.06 -2.43
CA LEU A 234 0.48 -18.95 -1.38
C LEU A 234 1.08 -20.34 -1.46
N TYR A 235 1.32 -20.86 -2.68
CA TYR A 235 2.03 -22.11 -2.89
C TYR A 235 3.46 -22.04 -2.33
N PHE A 236 4.23 -21.02 -2.69
CA PHE A 236 5.59 -20.84 -2.16
C PHE A 236 5.60 -20.58 -0.66
N ALA A 237 4.60 -19.87 -0.14
CA ALA A 237 4.47 -19.67 1.29
C ALA A 237 4.22 -21.00 2.04
N ALA A 238 3.37 -21.87 1.51
CA ALA A 238 3.14 -23.21 2.08
C ALA A 238 4.42 -24.06 2.03
N GLU A 239 5.15 -24.02 0.91
CA GLU A 239 6.43 -24.74 0.76
C GLU A 239 7.51 -24.20 1.73
N ALA A 240 7.62 -22.88 1.90
CA ALA A 240 8.51 -22.29 2.89
C ALA A 240 8.12 -22.72 4.33
N GLN A 241 6.83 -22.64 4.66
CA GLN A 241 6.34 -23.05 5.98
C GLN A 241 6.47 -24.56 6.22
N SER A 242 6.53 -25.37 5.18
CA SER A 242 6.83 -26.81 5.31
C SER A 242 8.21 -27.07 5.96
N VAL A 243 9.13 -26.13 5.80
CA VAL A 243 10.49 -26.16 6.40
C VAL A 243 10.53 -25.33 7.69
N LEU A 244 10.03 -24.10 7.68
CA LEU A 244 10.09 -23.14 8.79
C LEU A 244 9.22 -23.56 9.98
N LYS A 245 8.11 -24.28 9.74
CA LYS A 245 7.14 -24.69 10.79
C LYS A 245 6.61 -23.50 11.61
N HIS A 246 6.42 -22.35 10.97
CA HIS A 246 6.02 -21.08 11.60
C HIS A 246 6.92 -20.64 12.78
N LYS A 247 8.21 -20.96 12.69
CA LYS A 247 9.20 -20.50 13.68
C LYS A 247 9.88 -19.20 13.30
N LYS A 248 9.74 -18.78 12.04
CA LYS A 248 10.27 -17.54 11.48
C LYS A 248 9.18 -16.82 10.71
N LEU A 249 9.29 -15.50 10.58
CA LEU A 249 8.36 -14.69 9.83
C LEU A 249 8.56 -14.87 8.32
N LEU A 250 7.48 -14.86 7.57
CA LEU A 250 7.50 -14.93 6.11
C LEU A 250 6.82 -13.71 5.50
N GLY A 251 7.48 -13.06 4.55
CA GLY A 251 7.02 -11.82 3.93
C GLY A 251 6.99 -11.84 2.42
N VAL A 252 6.27 -10.88 1.85
CA VAL A 252 6.14 -10.66 0.42
C VAL A 252 5.81 -9.19 0.12
N TYR A 253 6.18 -8.73 -1.07
CA TYR A 253 5.71 -7.47 -1.65
C TYR A 253 4.45 -7.74 -2.46
N PHE A 254 3.30 -7.21 -2.06
CA PHE A 254 2.04 -7.47 -2.79
C PHE A 254 0.91 -6.53 -2.39
N GLY A 255 -0.10 -6.38 -3.29
CA GLY A 255 -1.38 -5.78 -2.97
C GLY A 255 -1.44 -4.25 -3.10
N TYR A 256 -0.76 -3.66 -4.07
CA TYR A 256 -0.64 -2.21 -4.28
C TYR A 256 -1.88 -1.58 -4.92
N LEU A 257 -3.05 -1.84 -4.33
CA LEU A 257 -4.35 -1.42 -4.87
C LEU A 257 -4.42 0.09 -5.17
N PHE A 258 -3.80 0.91 -4.34
CA PHE A 258 -3.86 2.37 -4.46
C PHE A 258 -2.71 2.98 -5.27
N GLU A 259 -1.75 2.20 -5.76
CA GLU A 259 -0.59 2.73 -6.48
C GLU A 259 -0.53 2.32 -7.95
N LEU A 260 -1.15 1.19 -8.30
CA LEU A 260 -1.14 0.69 -9.68
C LEU A 260 -2.17 1.44 -10.51
N VAL A 261 -1.72 2.53 -11.13
CA VAL A 261 -2.55 3.42 -11.96
C VAL A 261 -2.73 2.89 -13.39
N GLY A 262 -3.79 3.36 -14.07
CA GLY A 262 -4.12 2.97 -15.43
C GLY A 262 -4.33 1.46 -15.56
N SER A 263 -3.92 0.87 -16.67
CA SER A 263 -4.05 -0.56 -16.94
C SER A 263 -3.20 -1.47 -16.04
N ARG A 264 -2.20 -0.91 -15.35
CA ARG A 264 -1.30 -1.68 -14.48
C ARG A 264 -2.01 -2.47 -13.40
N LEU A 265 -3.09 -1.93 -12.82
CA LEU A 265 -3.82 -2.61 -11.76
C LEU A 265 -4.30 -4.01 -12.17
N TRP A 266 -4.72 -4.18 -13.42
CA TRP A 266 -5.12 -5.48 -13.97
C TRP A 266 -3.93 -6.28 -14.53
N ASN A 267 -3.04 -5.61 -15.27
CA ASN A 267 -1.93 -6.25 -15.96
C ASN A 267 -0.87 -6.79 -14.98
N ASP A 268 -0.59 -6.06 -13.90
CA ASP A 268 0.41 -6.45 -12.89
C ASP A 268 -0.13 -7.54 -11.92
N GLY A 269 -1.45 -7.78 -11.89
CA GLY A 269 -2.05 -8.96 -11.25
C GLY A 269 -2.22 -8.89 -9.74
N HIS A 270 -2.26 -7.69 -9.13
CA HIS A 270 -2.39 -7.51 -7.67
C HIS A 270 -3.83 -7.47 -7.14
N LEU A 271 -4.85 -7.65 -7.98
CA LEU A 271 -6.26 -7.55 -7.55
C LEU A 271 -6.72 -8.64 -6.59
N ALA A 272 -6.08 -9.81 -6.60
CA ALA A 272 -6.40 -10.90 -5.67
C ALA A 272 -5.65 -10.81 -4.33
N TYR A 273 -5.27 -9.59 -3.90
CA TYR A 273 -4.46 -9.34 -2.70
C TYR A 273 -5.10 -9.87 -1.41
N GLU A 274 -6.42 -9.90 -1.32
CA GLU A 274 -7.14 -10.38 -0.15
C GLU A 274 -6.74 -11.82 0.21
N LYS A 275 -6.52 -12.69 -0.79
CA LYS A 275 -6.06 -14.08 -0.55
C LYS A 275 -4.71 -14.14 0.19
N VAL A 276 -3.81 -13.20 -0.13
CA VAL A 276 -2.48 -13.12 0.48
C VAL A 276 -2.55 -12.46 1.86
N PHE A 277 -3.33 -11.38 2.00
CA PHE A 277 -3.46 -10.62 3.26
C PHE A 277 -4.13 -11.43 4.37
N THR A 278 -5.04 -12.34 4.04
CA THR A 278 -5.72 -13.21 5.01
C THR A 278 -5.02 -14.54 5.25
N SER A 279 -3.97 -14.86 4.50
CA SER A 279 -3.28 -16.15 4.59
C SER A 279 -2.53 -16.34 5.91
N PRO A 280 -2.71 -17.47 6.61
CA PRO A 280 -1.95 -17.77 7.82
C PRO A 280 -0.47 -18.08 7.60
N ASN A 281 -0.06 -18.29 6.33
CA ASN A 281 1.32 -18.60 5.97
C ASN A 281 2.18 -17.36 5.71
N ILE A 282 1.59 -16.17 5.64
CA ILE A 282 2.27 -14.89 5.43
C ILE A 282 2.14 -14.07 6.71
N ASP A 283 3.25 -13.49 7.18
CA ASP A 283 3.31 -12.67 8.38
C ASP A 283 3.56 -11.19 8.06
N MET A 284 4.30 -10.91 6.98
CA MET A 284 4.77 -9.57 6.64
C MET A 284 4.37 -9.22 5.20
N ILE A 285 3.90 -7.99 5.02
CA ILE A 285 3.66 -7.39 3.70
C ILE A 285 4.51 -6.13 3.58
N SER A 286 5.05 -5.86 2.40
CA SER A 286 5.79 -4.64 2.14
C SER A 286 5.36 -3.95 0.86
N SER A 287 5.56 -2.64 0.84
CA SER A 287 5.57 -1.84 -0.39
C SER A 287 6.54 -0.66 -0.26
N PRO A 288 7.00 -0.09 -1.38
CA PRO A 288 7.67 1.20 -1.38
C PRO A 288 6.81 2.32 -0.81
N SER A 289 7.45 3.45 -0.47
CA SER A 289 6.74 4.71 -0.25
C SER A 289 6.04 5.13 -1.54
N SER A 290 4.79 5.62 -1.42
CA SER A 290 3.99 5.97 -2.61
C SER A 290 4.75 6.91 -3.56
N TYR A 291 4.79 6.55 -4.83
CA TYR A 291 5.43 7.35 -5.87
C TYR A 291 4.74 8.69 -6.09
N ALA A 292 3.42 8.77 -5.82
CA ALA A 292 2.66 10.01 -5.91
C ALA A 292 3.08 11.06 -4.86
N PHE A 293 3.68 10.63 -3.74
CA PHE A 293 3.92 11.49 -2.57
C PHE A 293 5.41 11.70 -2.25
N ARG A 294 6.29 11.59 -3.24
CA ARG A 294 7.75 11.68 -3.03
C ARG A 294 8.28 13.08 -2.83
N ARG A 295 7.51 14.12 -3.14
CA ARG A 295 7.93 15.51 -3.00
C ARG A 295 7.89 15.98 -1.55
N GLY A 296 8.74 16.96 -1.23
CA GLY A 296 8.84 17.54 0.12
C GLY A 296 7.62 18.37 0.56
N ASP A 297 6.78 18.80 -0.40
CA ASP A 297 5.52 19.54 -0.18
C ASP A 297 4.28 18.61 -0.20
N SER A 298 4.50 17.31 -0.34
CA SER A 298 3.43 16.31 -0.42
C SER A 298 3.02 15.75 0.94
N THR A 299 2.03 14.88 0.95
CA THR A 299 1.62 14.07 2.10
C THR A 299 2.30 12.69 2.08
N SER A 300 1.87 11.77 2.95
CA SER A 300 2.21 10.36 2.88
C SER A 300 0.96 9.49 3.08
N ALA A 301 0.87 8.40 2.33
CA ALA A 301 -0.19 7.39 2.46
C ALA A 301 0.32 6.03 1.99
N PHE A 302 -0.29 4.95 2.48
CA PHE A 302 0.07 3.60 2.08
C PHE A 302 -0.50 3.22 0.71
N MET A 303 0.16 2.27 0.05
CA MET A 303 -0.28 1.71 -1.24
C MET A 303 -1.36 0.63 -1.09
N VAL A 304 -1.64 0.20 0.13
CA VAL A 304 -2.43 -0.98 0.47
C VAL A 304 -3.61 -0.65 1.39
N THR A 305 -4.56 -1.57 1.53
CA THR A 305 -5.60 -1.52 2.57
C THR A 305 -5.00 -1.88 3.93
N PHE A 306 -4.32 -0.90 4.54
CA PHE A 306 -3.47 -1.11 5.73
C PHE A 306 -4.24 -1.71 6.90
N ASP A 307 -5.45 -1.20 7.19
CA ASP A 307 -6.18 -1.61 8.37
C ASP A 307 -6.77 -3.03 8.22
N THR A 308 -6.89 -3.56 6.99
CA THR A 308 -7.07 -4.99 6.73
C THR A 308 -5.84 -5.79 7.15
N LEU A 309 -4.65 -5.36 6.80
CA LEU A 309 -3.41 -6.03 7.21
C LEU A 309 -3.27 -6.05 8.75
N ASP A 310 -3.46 -4.91 9.40
CA ASP A 310 -3.38 -4.81 10.86
C ASP A 310 -4.41 -5.72 11.54
N ARG A 311 -5.64 -5.78 11.01
CA ARG A 311 -6.71 -6.65 11.50
C ARG A 311 -6.33 -8.13 11.42
N HIS A 312 -5.72 -8.55 10.32
CA HIS A 312 -5.25 -9.93 10.12
C HIS A 312 -3.87 -10.19 10.75
N ASN A 313 -3.40 -9.29 11.63
CA ASN A 313 -2.09 -9.36 12.30
C ASN A 313 -0.92 -9.53 11.34
N LYS A 314 -0.93 -8.83 10.22
CA LYS A 314 0.19 -8.74 9.27
C LYS A 314 1.01 -7.50 9.59
N LEU A 315 2.32 -7.66 9.75
CA LEU A 315 3.23 -6.54 9.88
C LEU A 315 3.46 -5.93 8.51
N TYR A 316 3.07 -4.67 8.34
CA TYR A 316 3.31 -3.95 7.10
C TYR A 316 4.58 -3.11 7.21
N TYR A 317 5.51 -3.32 6.28
CA TYR A 317 6.70 -2.51 6.10
C TYR A 317 6.49 -1.45 5.02
N LEU A 318 6.55 -0.18 5.40
CA LEU A 318 6.75 0.91 4.46
C LEU A 318 8.24 0.98 4.12
N GLU A 319 8.61 0.81 2.87
CA GLU A 319 9.97 0.95 2.41
C GLU A 319 10.27 2.40 2.07
N PHE A 320 11.17 3.04 2.82
CA PHE A 320 11.67 4.38 2.53
C PHE A 320 12.75 4.28 1.44
N ASP A 321 12.32 4.32 0.20
CA ASP A 321 13.16 4.25 -1.02
C ASP A 321 13.26 5.59 -1.75
N HIS A 322 12.99 6.70 -1.06
CA HIS A 322 13.15 8.05 -1.61
C HIS A 322 14.61 8.32 -1.98
N ILE A 323 14.82 8.90 -3.16
CA ILE A 323 16.15 9.31 -3.61
C ILE A 323 16.59 10.51 -2.76
N THR A 324 17.44 10.27 -1.78
CA THR A 324 17.94 11.31 -0.88
C THR A 324 18.85 12.30 -1.61
N HIS A 325 19.07 13.47 -1.02
CA HIS A 325 19.98 14.47 -1.60
C HIS A 325 21.43 13.97 -1.79
N LEU A 326 21.82 12.90 -1.07
CA LEU A 326 23.16 12.29 -1.17
C LEU A 326 23.27 11.22 -2.26
N ALA A 327 22.13 10.72 -2.77
CA ALA A 327 22.14 9.69 -3.80
C ALA A 327 23.00 10.14 -5.00
N PRO A 328 23.92 9.29 -5.50
CA PRO A 328 24.67 9.61 -6.70
C PRO A 328 23.73 9.71 -7.91
N PRO A 329 24.10 10.41 -8.99
CA PRO A 329 23.27 10.50 -10.20
C PRO A 329 23.22 9.19 -10.98
N ASP A 330 24.24 8.35 -10.82
CA ASP A 330 24.36 7.06 -11.49
C ASP A 330 25.01 6.00 -10.58
N VAL A 331 24.86 4.74 -10.98
CA VAL A 331 25.53 3.59 -10.40
C VAL A 331 26.26 2.88 -11.53
N ASP A 332 27.58 2.80 -11.44
CA ASP A 332 28.46 2.18 -12.47
C ASP A 332 28.23 2.77 -13.88
N GLY A 333 27.89 4.07 -13.98
CA GLY A 333 27.56 4.76 -15.23
C GLY A 333 26.12 4.56 -15.72
N ILE A 334 25.27 3.89 -14.97
CA ILE A 334 23.85 3.68 -15.26
C ILE A 334 23.06 4.71 -14.46
N LEU A 335 22.29 5.56 -15.14
CA LEU A 335 21.46 6.58 -14.50
C LEU A 335 20.40 5.95 -13.60
N ILE A 336 20.25 6.49 -12.39
CA ILE A 336 19.18 6.06 -11.46
C ILE A 336 17.85 6.58 -11.99
N PRO A 337 16.86 5.72 -12.28
CA PRO A 337 15.53 6.15 -12.69
C PRO A 337 14.85 7.01 -11.63
N GLY A 338 14.05 7.98 -12.05
CA GLY A 338 13.34 8.85 -11.14
C GLY A 338 14.19 9.98 -10.55
N GLY A 339 15.32 10.34 -11.18
CA GLY A 339 16.19 11.44 -10.74
C GLY A 339 15.46 12.76 -10.50
N ASP A 340 14.34 13.02 -11.19
CA ASP A 340 13.46 14.17 -10.96
C ASP A 340 12.78 14.17 -9.58
N SER A 341 12.69 13.01 -8.93
CA SER A 341 12.17 12.87 -7.55
C SER A 341 13.26 12.97 -6.48
N LYS A 342 14.51 13.22 -6.86
CA LYS A 342 15.61 13.39 -5.91
C LYS A 342 15.35 14.59 -5.01
N LEU A 343 15.45 14.35 -3.71
CA LEU A 343 15.27 15.41 -2.70
C LEU A 343 16.42 16.44 -2.81
N PRO A 344 16.12 17.75 -2.77
CA PRO A 344 17.09 18.75 -3.19
C PRO A 344 18.23 18.96 -2.18
N ASP A 345 17.96 18.76 -0.88
CA ASP A 345 18.93 19.00 0.20
C ASP A 345 18.63 18.15 1.44
N HIS A 346 19.45 18.31 2.49
CA HIS A 346 19.32 17.57 3.73
C HIS A 346 18.02 17.91 4.50
N VAL A 347 17.53 19.15 4.43
CA VAL A 347 16.31 19.56 5.14
C VAL A 347 15.09 18.85 4.56
N HIS A 348 14.98 18.84 3.22
CA HIS A 348 13.90 18.12 2.54
C HIS A 348 13.98 16.62 2.81
N THR A 349 15.20 16.04 2.79
CA THR A 349 15.39 14.62 3.10
C THR A 349 14.93 14.30 4.53
N LEU A 350 15.35 15.08 5.54
CA LEU A 350 14.92 14.86 6.92
C LEU A 350 13.42 15.04 7.11
N ASN A 351 12.83 16.06 6.48
CA ASN A 351 11.38 16.29 6.52
C ASN A 351 10.60 15.09 5.98
N VAL A 352 10.99 14.55 4.82
CA VAL A 352 10.33 13.40 4.22
C VAL A 352 10.53 12.13 5.06
N MET A 353 11.74 11.90 5.59
CA MET A 353 12.01 10.78 6.51
C MET A 353 11.12 10.85 7.76
N GLN A 354 11.01 12.02 8.38
CA GLN A 354 10.17 12.23 9.56
C GLN A 354 8.68 12.12 9.23
N ARG A 355 8.25 12.62 8.07
CA ARG A 355 6.87 12.51 7.61
C ARG A 355 6.42 11.06 7.49
N ASP A 356 7.20 10.23 6.80
CA ASP A 356 6.87 8.82 6.61
C ASP A 356 6.95 8.03 7.93
N PHE A 357 7.91 8.40 8.79
CA PHE A 357 7.96 7.86 10.16
C PHE A 357 6.72 8.24 10.98
N MET A 358 6.22 9.49 10.88
CA MET A 358 4.98 9.92 11.56
C MET A 358 3.76 9.11 11.11
N LEU A 359 3.64 8.82 9.81
CA LEU A 359 2.58 7.95 9.30
C LEU A 359 2.70 6.55 9.92
N CYS A 360 3.91 5.95 9.89
CA CYS A 360 4.15 4.63 10.47
C CYS A 360 3.86 4.60 11.98
N ALA A 361 4.31 5.61 12.72
CA ALA A 361 4.06 5.72 14.16
C ALA A 361 2.57 5.88 14.49
N ALA A 362 1.83 6.68 13.72
CA ALA A 362 0.39 6.88 13.92
C ALA A 362 -0.44 5.64 13.60
N LYS A 363 -0.02 4.85 12.62
CA LYS A 363 -0.74 3.65 12.18
C LYS A 363 -0.21 2.34 12.81
N GLY A 364 0.96 2.37 13.45
CA GLY A 364 1.61 1.16 13.98
C GLY A 364 2.26 0.29 12.90
N ALA A 365 2.64 0.90 11.78
CA ALA A 365 3.35 0.24 10.69
C ALA A 365 4.85 0.14 10.99
N ALA A 366 5.50 -0.83 10.36
CA ALA A 366 6.96 -0.95 10.30
C ALA A 366 7.55 -0.01 9.23
N LEU A 367 8.83 0.28 9.35
CA LEU A 367 9.56 1.10 8.39
C LEU A 367 10.93 0.47 8.13
N TRP A 368 11.37 0.44 6.87
CA TRP A 368 12.77 0.23 6.60
C TRP A 368 13.36 1.28 5.68
N TRP A 369 14.60 1.66 5.97
CA TRP A 369 15.37 2.56 5.12
C TRP A 369 16.09 1.75 4.05
N PHE A 370 15.88 2.14 2.80
CA PHE A 370 16.48 1.49 1.66
C PHE A 370 17.61 2.33 1.06
N ASP A 371 18.85 2.03 1.45
CA ASP A 371 20.06 2.55 0.79
C ASP A 371 20.28 1.75 -0.50
N MET A 372 19.52 2.11 -1.55
CA MET A 372 19.41 1.26 -2.73
C MET A 372 20.78 0.91 -3.33
N PHE A 373 21.65 1.92 -3.54
CA PHE A 373 22.92 1.73 -4.23
C PHE A 373 24.14 2.27 -3.46
N GLU A 374 24.11 2.26 -2.16
CA GLU A 374 25.14 2.78 -1.28
C GLU A 374 25.23 4.32 -1.23
N GLY A 375 25.45 4.87 -0.06
CA GLY A 375 25.76 6.27 0.16
C GLY A 375 24.56 7.21 0.25
N TRP A 376 23.34 6.72 0.06
CA TRP A 376 22.14 7.55 0.15
C TRP A 376 21.90 8.15 1.54
N PHE A 377 22.51 7.51 2.56
CA PHE A 377 22.36 7.90 3.97
C PHE A 377 23.69 8.28 4.65
N TYR A 378 24.75 8.54 3.90
CA TYR A 378 26.07 8.89 4.46
C TYR A 378 26.12 10.30 5.03
N SER A 379 25.33 10.57 6.08
CA SER A 379 25.25 11.84 6.79
C SER A 379 25.04 11.59 8.27
N ASP A 380 25.82 12.29 9.11
CA ASP A 380 25.70 12.23 10.56
C ASP A 380 24.32 12.73 11.02
N GLU A 381 23.75 13.73 10.35
CA GLU A 381 22.43 14.28 10.65
C GLU A 381 21.33 13.25 10.35
N MET A 382 21.41 12.52 9.22
CA MET A 382 20.45 11.47 8.90
C MET A 382 20.57 10.30 9.88
N MET A 383 21.79 9.88 10.23
CA MET A 383 22.00 8.81 11.22
C MET A 383 21.53 9.25 12.62
N SER A 384 21.65 10.53 12.97
CA SER A 384 21.06 11.07 14.21
C SER A 384 19.54 11.01 14.17
N ALA A 385 18.91 11.44 13.09
CA ALA A 385 17.47 11.39 12.94
C ALA A 385 16.93 9.93 13.01
N ILE A 386 17.63 8.97 12.41
CA ILE A 386 17.28 7.54 12.49
C ILE A 386 17.38 7.05 13.94
N ARG A 387 18.43 7.43 14.66
CA ARG A 387 18.58 7.12 16.09
C ARG A 387 17.42 7.69 16.90
N ASP A 388 17.07 8.95 16.66
CA ASP A 388 15.97 9.61 17.37
C ASP A 388 14.64 8.91 17.11
N MET A 389 14.35 8.50 15.88
CA MET A 389 13.15 7.73 15.52
C MET A 389 13.10 6.37 16.25
N ILE A 390 14.23 5.68 16.36
CA ILE A 390 14.34 4.40 17.09
C ILE A 390 14.11 4.63 18.59
N GLU A 391 14.72 5.65 19.17
CA GLU A 391 14.54 5.98 20.59
C GLU A 391 13.09 6.43 20.90
N ILE A 392 12.46 7.19 20.00
CA ILE A 392 11.03 7.54 20.08
C ILE A 392 10.18 6.27 20.10
N SER A 393 10.39 5.37 19.14
CA SER A 393 9.65 4.11 19.08
C SER A 393 9.80 3.28 20.36
N LYS A 394 11.02 3.13 20.88
CA LYS A 394 11.29 2.42 22.14
C LYS A 394 10.66 3.12 23.34
N ARG A 395 10.87 4.43 23.47
CA ARG A 395 10.35 5.25 24.58
C ARG A 395 8.82 5.12 24.73
N PHE A 396 8.12 5.07 23.62
CA PHE A 396 6.67 5.04 23.60
C PHE A 396 6.07 3.62 23.40
N SER A 397 6.90 2.57 23.30
CA SER A 397 6.42 1.18 23.16
C SER A 397 5.58 0.68 24.34
N GLU A 398 5.78 1.28 25.53
CA GLU A 398 5.02 0.95 26.73
C GLU A 398 3.72 1.76 26.89
N LYS A 399 3.47 2.72 26.01
CA LYS A 399 2.23 3.51 25.99
C LYS A 399 1.24 2.91 25.01
N GLU A 400 -0.05 2.98 25.36
CA GLU A 400 -1.12 2.49 24.49
C GLU A 400 -1.23 3.37 23.22
N GLN A 401 -1.31 2.70 22.07
CA GLN A 401 -1.41 3.33 20.76
C GLN A 401 -2.60 2.72 20.00
N LYS A 402 -3.71 3.43 20.00
CA LYS A 402 -4.94 3.01 19.32
C LYS A 402 -5.29 4.01 18.23
N SER A 403 -5.82 3.52 17.12
CA SER A 403 -6.42 4.41 16.13
C SER A 403 -7.56 5.23 16.77
N VAL A 404 -7.57 6.53 16.52
CA VAL A 404 -8.64 7.46 16.89
C VAL A 404 -9.48 7.86 15.68
N SER A 405 -9.34 7.14 14.58
CA SER A 405 -10.07 7.40 13.34
C SER A 405 -11.57 7.24 13.55
N GLU A 406 -12.33 8.19 13.09
CA GLU A 406 -13.80 8.17 13.05
C GLU A 406 -14.34 8.01 11.61
N ILE A 407 -13.42 7.75 10.67
CA ILE A 407 -13.69 7.52 9.24
C ILE A 407 -13.20 6.14 8.86
N ALA A 408 -14.07 5.32 8.27
CA ALA A 408 -13.72 4.08 7.60
C ALA A 408 -13.80 4.26 6.09
N VAL A 409 -12.71 4.01 5.39
CA VAL A 409 -12.63 3.98 3.93
C VAL A 409 -12.66 2.52 3.49
N ILE A 410 -13.56 2.18 2.59
CA ILE A 410 -13.77 0.82 2.09
C ILE A 410 -13.39 0.78 0.61
N ALA A 411 -12.47 -0.11 0.27
CA ALA A 411 -12.06 -0.39 -1.10
C ALA A 411 -12.28 -1.87 -1.44
N SER A 412 -12.70 -2.13 -2.68
CA SER A 412 -13.04 -3.48 -3.14
C SER A 412 -12.29 -3.83 -4.43
N GLY A 413 -11.08 -4.38 -4.30
CA GLY A 413 -10.30 -4.79 -5.47
C GLY A 413 -11.07 -5.69 -6.44
N LYS A 414 -11.94 -6.57 -5.94
CA LYS A 414 -12.76 -7.47 -6.78
C LYS A 414 -13.80 -6.75 -7.64
N ASP A 415 -14.33 -5.61 -7.20
CA ASP A 415 -15.32 -4.85 -7.98
C ASP A 415 -14.66 -4.18 -9.20
N LEU A 416 -13.35 -4.16 -9.27
CA LEU A 416 -12.60 -3.65 -10.42
C LEU A 416 -12.48 -4.67 -11.57
N TYR A 417 -12.79 -5.93 -11.38
CA TYR A 417 -12.78 -6.89 -12.48
C TYR A 417 -13.76 -6.49 -13.61
N CYS A 418 -14.88 -5.86 -13.27
CA CYS A 418 -15.87 -5.37 -14.24
C CYS A 418 -15.52 -4.00 -14.84
N ALA A 419 -14.52 -3.29 -14.34
CA ALA A 419 -14.16 -1.97 -14.83
C ALA A 419 -13.37 -2.05 -16.13
N ASN A 420 -13.54 -1.06 -17.00
CA ASN A 420 -12.71 -0.92 -18.19
C ASN A 420 -11.35 -0.30 -17.81
N LYS A 421 -10.27 -1.05 -18.06
CA LYS A 421 -8.92 -0.66 -17.68
C LYS A 421 -8.42 0.65 -18.32
N ASN A 422 -9.04 1.08 -19.41
CA ASN A 422 -8.67 2.28 -20.15
C ASN A 422 -9.53 3.51 -19.81
N SER A 423 -10.51 3.36 -18.89
CA SER A 423 -11.43 4.45 -18.52
C SER A 423 -10.86 5.45 -17.50
N GLY A 424 -9.74 5.16 -16.85
CA GLY A 424 -9.21 5.96 -15.74
C GLY A 424 -10.02 5.86 -14.43
N LEU A 425 -10.97 4.94 -14.36
CA LEU A 425 -11.87 4.81 -13.21
C LEU A 425 -11.13 4.48 -11.91
N ASN A 426 -10.17 3.56 -11.96
CA ASN A 426 -9.34 3.20 -10.79
C ASN A 426 -8.48 4.38 -10.32
N ASP A 427 -7.97 5.20 -11.23
CA ASP A 427 -7.18 6.36 -10.88
C ASP A 427 -8.03 7.38 -10.11
N LEU A 428 -9.21 7.71 -10.64
CA LEU A 428 -10.15 8.65 -10.00
C LEU A 428 -10.67 8.17 -8.64
N CYS A 429 -10.98 6.89 -8.51
CA CYS A 429 -11.64 6.37 -7.30
C CYS A 429 -10.63 5.92 -6.23
N LEU A 430 -9.44 5.48 -6.61
CA LEU A 430 -8.43 4.91 -5.72
C LEU A 430 -7.13 5.71 -5.73
N GLY A 431 -6.38 5.70 -6.84
CA GLY A 431 -5.03 6.23 -6.91
C GLY A 431 -4.95 7.71 -6.54
N GLU A 432 -5.68 8.57 -7.26
CA GLU A 432 -5.72 10.01 -7.01
C GLU A 432 -6.53 10.39 -5.77
N GLN A 433 -7.58 9.62 -5.45
CA GLN A 433 -8.42 9.89 -4.28
C GLN A 433 -7.64 9.88 -2.95
N ARG A 434 -6.50 9.15 -2.89
CA ARG A 434 -5.64 9.11 -1.69
C ARG A 434 -5.15 10.49 -1.26
N GLU A 435 -4.85 11.39 -2.18
CA GLU A 435 -4.36 12.73 -1.83
C GLU A 435 -5.43 13.51 -1.07
N GLY A 436 -6.66 13.50 -1.55
CA GLY A 436 -7.78 14.14 -0.86
C GLY A 436 -8.01 13.55 0.53
N LEU A 437 -7.98 12.21 0.66
CA LEU A 437 -8.10 11.54 1.95
C LEU A 437 -6.99 11.95 2.92
N ALA A 438 -5.74 11.97 2.48
CA ALA A 438 -4.59 12.33 3.31
C ALA A 438 -4.57 13.83 3.70
N ARG A 439 -5.26 14.70 2.94
CA ARG A 439 -5.31 16.15 3.15
C ARG A 439 -6.60 16.65 3.78
N MET A 440 -7.55 15.76 4.12
CA MET A 440 -8.83 16.20 4.73
C MET A 440 -8.70 16.68 6.18
N GLY A 441 -7.55 16.50 6.83
CA GLY A 441 -7.28 17.00 8.18
C GLY A 441 -7.84 16.15 9.31
N ALA A 442 -8.23 14.91 9.03
CA ALA A 442 -8.67 13.92 10.01
C ALA A 442 -8.05 12.55 9.71
N PRO A 443 -7.71 11.74 10.73
CA PRO A 443 -7.25 10.38 10.52
C PRO A 443 -8.39 9.48 9.98
N TYR A 444 -8.01 8.48 9.19
CA TYR A 444 -8.92 7.50 8.62
C TYR A 444 -8.31 6.10 8.63
N ASP A 445 -9.16 5.08 8.70
CA ASP A 445 -8.77 3.68 8.56
C ASP A 445 -9.22 3.17 7.19
N VAL A 446 -8.40 2.32 6.53
CA VAL A 446 -8.62 1.82 5.17
C VAL A 446 -8.75 0.31 5.18
N PHE A 447 -9.93 -0.18 4.86
CA PHE A 447 -10.25 -1.60 4.84
C PHE A 447 -10.55 -2.11 3.44
N SER A 448 -10.22 -3.37 3.20
CA SER A 448 -10.81 -4.11 2.10
C SER A 448 -12.27 -4.47 2.40
N ALA A 449 -13.08 -4.51 1.35
CA ALA A 449 -14.47 -4.96 1.43
C ALA A 449 -14.61 -6.41 1.95
N CYS A 450 -13.55 -7.21 1.90
CA CYS A 450 -13.55 -8.56 2.47
C CYS A 450 -13.77 -8.59 3.99
N ASP A 451 -13.45 -7.50 4.68
CA ASP A 451 -13.62 -7.36 6.14
C ASP A 451 -14.97 -6.72 6.54
N ALA A 452 -15.85 -6.43 5.60
CA ALA A 452 -17.07 -5.63 5.83
C ALA A 452 -17.93 -6.13 6.99
N ASP A 453 -18.04 -7.44 7.22
CA ASP A 453 -18.82 -8.02 8.32
C ASP A 453 -18.13 -7.94 9.70
N GLU A 454 -16.85 -7.63 9.72
CA GLU A 454 -16.04 -7.59 10.91
C GLU A 454 -15.68 -6.16 11.39
N ILE A 455 -15.99 -5.14 10.58
CA ILE A 455 -15.76 -3.73 10.95
C ILE A 455 -16.79 -3.30 12.02
N ASP A 456 -16.28 -2.77 13.14
CA ASP A 456 -17.14 -2.22 14.20
C ASP A 456 -17.74 -0.89 13.77
N VAL A 457 -19.00 -0.91 13.33
CA VAL A 457 -19.76 0.27 12.90
C VAL A 457 -19.85 1.34 13.99
N SER A 458 -19.87 0.96 15.27
CA SER A 458 -20.03 1.90 16.38
C SER A 458 -18.89 2.91 16.48
N ARG A 459 -17.70 2.51 16.05
CA ARG A 459 -16.48 3.30 16.14
C ARG A 459 -16.43 4.46 15.15
N TYR A 460 -17.09 4.34 13.99
CA TYR A 460 -17.01 5.30 12.90
C TYR A 460 -18.25 6.18 12.81
N LYS A 461 -18.07 7.37 12.27
CA LYS A 461 -19.11 8.35 11.98
C LYS A 461 -19.38 8.50 10.50
N LEU A 462 -18.30 8.33 9.69
CA LEU A 462 -18.32 8.42 8.24
C LEU A 462 -17.75 7.14 7.63
N PHE A 463 -18.47 6.58 6.67
CA PHE A 463 -18.03 5.47 5.83
C PHE A 463 -17.89 5.96 4.39
N ILE A 464 -16.73 5.74 3.76
CA ILE A 464 -16.44 6.15 2.38
C ILE A 464 -16.24 4.89 1.55
N PHE A 465 -17.15 4.65 0.60
CA PHE A 465 -17.01 3.54 -0.36
C PHE A 465 -16.43 4.08 -1.66
N LEU A 466 -15.21 3.65 -1.99
CA LEU A 466 -14.46 4.18 -3.12
C LEU A 466 -14.88 3.54 -4.46
N ASP A 467 -15.11 2.25 -4.46
CA ASP A 467 -15.26 1.43 -5.68
C ASP A 467 -16.32 0.32 -5.52
N ALA A 468 -17.39 0.58 -4.78
CA ALA A 468 -18.46 -0.39 -4.56
C ALA A 468 -19.35 -0.58 -5.82
N PHE A 469 -18.75 -0.94 -6.96
CA PHE A 469 -19.44 -1.00 -8.26
C PHE A 469 -20.34 -2.23 -8.42
N GLU A 470 -20.00 -3.32 -7.73
CA GLU A 470 -20.77 -4.57 -7.70
C GLU A 470 -20.75 -5.20 -6.31
N PRO A 471 -21.27 -4.51 -5.27
CA PRO A 471 -21.21 -4.98 -3.89
C PRO A 471 -21.91 -6.32 -3.73
N ASP A 472 -21.24 -7.28 -3.10
CA ASP A 472 -21.80 -8.59 -2.77
C ASP A 472 -22.77 -8.56 -1.60
N GLY A 473 -23.30 -9.72 -1.19
CA GLY A 473 -24.22 -9.86 -0.07
C GLY A 473 -23.65 -9.36 1.25
N LYS A 474 -22.36 -9.63 1.52
CA LYS A 474 -21.67 -9.20 2.75
C LYS A 474 -21.58 -7.67 2.82
N VAL A 475 -21.16 -7.02 1.75
CA VAL A 475 -21.09 -5.55 1.68
C VAL A 475 -22.48 -4.92 1.81
N ARG A 476 -23.50 -5.51 1.17
CA ARG A 476 -24.90 -5.00 1.28
C ARG A 476 -25.42 -5.09 2.71
N GLU A 477 -25.20 -6.21 3.40
CA GLU A 477 -25.59 -6.36 4.80
C GLU A 477 -24.84 -5.37 5.70
N PHE A 478 -23.57 -5.11 5.43
CA PHE A 478 -22.78 -4.12 6.13
C PHE A 478 -23.33 -2.69 5.91
N VAL A 479 -23.70 -2.34 4.69
CA VAL A 479 -24.35 -1.05 4.37
C VAL A 479 -25.64 -0.87 5.17
N GLU A 480 -26.48 -1.90 5.25
CA GLU A 480 -27.73 -1.80 6.03
C GLU A 480 -27.44 -1.60 7.54
N LYS A 481 -26.45 -2.28 8.11
CA LYS A 481 -26.00 -2.04 9.49
C LYS A 481 -25.53 -0.60 9.72
N ILE A 482 -24.81 0.00 8.75
CA ILE A 482 -24.37 1.40 8.82
C ILE A 482 -25.60 2.34 8.83
N LYS A 483 -26.58 2.12 7.94
CA LYS A 483 -27.82 2.91 7.85
C LYS A 483 -28.64 2.83 9.15
N GLU A 484 -28.81 1.62 9.70
CA GLU A 484 -29.51 1.39 10.96
C GLU A 484 -28.79 2.06 12.16
N SER A 485 -27.49 2.17 12.12
CA SER A 485 -26.66 2.78 13.16
C SER A 485 -26.61 4.30 13.10
N GLY A 486 -27.28 4.93 12.15
CA GLY A 486 -27.41 6.38 12.05
C GLY A 486 -26.14 7.09 11.62
N LYS A 487 -25.32 6.46 10.79
CA LYS A 487 -24.03 7.00 10.34
C LYS A 487 -24.16 7.75 9.00
N THR A 488 -23.07 8.38 8.58
CA THR A 488 -22.97 8.98 7.24
C THR A 488 -22.23 8.04 6.30
N ILE A 489 -22.76 7.88 5.08
CA ILE A 489 -22.11 7.10 4.01
C ILE A 489 -21.80 8.05 2.86
N LEU A 490 -20.57 8.06 2.38
CA LEU A 490 -20.16 8.70 1.13
C LEU A 490 -19.94 7.63 0.06
N TRP A 491 -20.65 7.78 -1.05
CA TRP A 491 -20.56 6.93 -2.23
C TRP A 491 -19.80 7.66 -3.33
N ILE A 492 -18.78 6.99 -3.89
CA ILE A 492 -18.00 7.54 -5.00
C ILE A 492 -18.47 6.92 -6.31
N TYR A 493 -18.78 7.75 -7.28
CA TYR A 493 -19.08 7.51 -8.69
C TYR A 493 -20.30 6.62 -8.95
N ALA A 494 -20.17 5.29 -9.00
CA ALA A 494 -21.18 4.39 -9.55
C ALA A 494 -21.48 3.17 -8.65
N PRO A 495 -21.87 3.36 -7.36
CA PRO A 495 -22.14 2.24 -6.46
C PRO A 495 -23.27 1.37 -6.98
N ASP A 496 -23.05 0.06 -7.04
CA ASP A 496 -24.02 -0.96 -7.51
C ASP A 496 -24.47 -0.80 -8.98
N TYR A 497 -23.76 0.00 -9.78
CA TYR A 497 -24.15 0.25 -11.17
C TYR A 497 -23.74 -0.90 -12.11
N ALA A 498 -22.58 -1.48 -11.93
CA ALA A 498 -22.02 -2.42 -12.89
C ALA A 498 -22.92 -3.63 -13.18
N LYS A 499 -23.66 -4.09 -12.18
CA LYS A 499 -24.61 -5.21 -12.32
C LYS A 499 -26.08 -4.79 -12.42
N ASN A 500 -26.48 -3.78 -11.64
CA ASN A 500 -27.87 -3.43 -11.44
C ASN A 500 -28.26 -2.08 -12.08
N GLY A 501 -27.33 -1.42 -12.77
CA GLY A 501 -27.56 -0.14 -13.44
C GLY A 501 -28.02 0.98 -12.50
N LEU A 502 -28.75 1.95 -13.02
CA LEU A 502 -29.32 3.06 -12.23
C LEU A 502 -30.20 2.59 -11.09
N ALA A 503 -30.97 1.51 -11.27
CA ALA A 503 -31.84 1.00 -10.21
C ALA A 503 -31.04 0.49 -9.01
N GLY A 504 -29.86 -0.11 -9.24
CA GLY A 504 -28.93 -0.50 -8.18
C GLY A 504 -28.39 0.72 -7.43
N MET A 505 -27.89 1.72 -8.17
CA MET A 505 -27.39 2.97 -7.57
C MET A 505 -28.45 3.67 -6.72
N GLN A 506 -29.63 3.87 -7.28
CA GLN A 506 -30.74 4.52 -6.57
C GLN A 506 -31.13 3.76 -5.30
N LYS A 507 -31.13 2.43 -5.35
CA LYS A 507 -31.46 1.59 -4.21
C LYS A 507 -30.41 1.65 -3.10
N ILE A 508 -29.12 1.57 -3.44
CA ILE A 508 -28.06 1.53 -2.41
C ILE A 508 -27.82 2.89 -1.78
N THR A 509 -27.96 3.97 -2.56
CA THR A 509 -27.76 5.35 -2.11
C THR A 509 -29.02 5.97 -1.50
N ASP A 510 -30.21 5.41 -1.75
CA ASP A 510 -31.52 5.99 -1.45
C ASP A 510 -31.76 7.39 -2.07
N MET A 511 -31.13 7.65 -3.24
CA MET A 511 -31.22 8.91 -3.98
C MET A 511 -31.69 8.69 -5.42
N ASN A 512 -32.42 9.68 -5.97
CA ASN A 512 -32.73 9.69 -7.39
C ASN A 512 -31.53 10.17 -8.21
N ILE A 513 -30.74 9.23 -8.70
CA ILE A 513 -29.54 9.47 -9.55
C ILE A 513 -29.94 9.16 -10.99
N VAL A 514 -29.55 10.03 -11.91
CA VAL A 514 -29.83 9.91 -13.34
C VAL A 514 -28.57 10.11 -14.17
N LYS A 515 -28.59 9.64 -15.41
CA LYS A 515 -27.46 9.85 -16.34
C LYS A 515 -27.38 11.32 -16.77
N LEU A 516 -26.17 11.85 -16.74
CA LEU A 516 -25.85 13.15 -17.30
C LEU A 516 -25.61 13.00 -18.81
N ILE A 517 -26.36 13.75 -19.61
CA ILE A 517 -26.12 13.90 -21.04
C ILE A 517 -25.38 15.23 -21.24
N GLY A 518 -24.14 15.17 -21.65
CA GLY A 518 -23.23 16.31 -21.83
C GLY A 518 -21.79 15.92 -21.58
N ASP A 519 -20.92 16.87 -21.75
CA ASP A 519 -19.46 16.75 -21.63
C ASP A 519 -18.88 17.57 -20.46
N GLU A 520 -19.71 17.88 -19.47
CA GLU A 520 -19.29 18.63 -18.29
C GLU A 520 -18.16 17.89 -17.57
N ASP A 521 -17.02 18.53 -17.43
CA ASP A 521 -15.77 18.03 -16.86
C ASP A 521 -15.32 18.76 -15.59
N THR A 522 -16.17 19.63 -15.08
CA THR A 522 -15.84 20.51 -13.96
C THR A 522 -16.97 20.55 -12.95
N VAL A 523 -16.62 20.34 -11.68
CA VAL A 523 -17.56 20.48 -10.55
C VAL A 523 -17.12 21.62 -9.65
N ASN A 524 -17.99 22.59 -9.41
CA ASN A 524 -17.78 23.68 -8.45
C ASN A 524 -18.32 23.22 -7.09
N THR A 525 -17.46 23.12 -6.09
CA THR A 525 -17.81 22.90 -4.69
C THR A 525 -17.83 24.22 -3.92
N HIS A 526 -18.13 24.21 -2.63
CA HIS A 526 -18.07 25.42 -1.79
C HIS A 526 -16.63 25.94 -1.61
N PHE A 527 -15.61 25.08 -1.76
CA PHE A 527 -14.23 25.38 -1.40
C PHE A 527 -13.30 25.40 -2.62
N SER A 528 -13.65 24.66 -3.65
CA SER A 528 -12.75 24.38 -4.76
C SER A 528 -13.49 24.22 -6.09
N LYS A 529 -12.69 24.04 -7.11
CA LYS A 529 -13.11 23.72 -8.45
C LYS A 529 -12.40 22.43 -8.86
N LEU A 530 -13.15 21.33 -8.86
CA LEU A 530 -12.65 20.04 -9.34
C LEU A 530 -12.71 20.04 -10.87
N CYS A 531 -11.55 19.90 -11.52
CA CYS A 531 -11.43 19.87 -12.98
C CYS A 531 -10.85 18.53 -13.40
N PHE A 532 -11.46 17.88 -14.36
CA PHE A 532 -11.08 16.57 -14.85
C PHE A 532 -10.72 16.66 -16.34
N GLU A 533 -9.58 16.12 -16.73
CA GLU A 533 -9.23 16.01 -18.16
C GLU A 533 -10.14 15.02 -18.86
N HIS A 534 -10.45 13.91 -18.18
CA HIS A 534 -11.36 12.89 -18.66
C HIS A 534 -12.19 12.35 -17.50
N LEU A 535 -13.49 12.27 -17.69
CA LEU A 535 -14.40 11.53 -16.82
C LEU A 535 -14.89 10.28 -17.55
N PRO A 536 -14.95 9.13 -16.88
CA PRO A 536 -15.49 7.91 -17.48
C PRO A 536 -17.00 8.08 -17.77
N GLU A 537 -17.49 7.35 -18.77
CA GLU A 537 -18.91 7.26 -19.08
C GLU A 537 -19.52 5.97 -18.49
N PRO A 538 -20.79 5.96 -18.06
CA PRO A 538 -21.73 7.08 -18.08
C PRO A 538 -21.47 8.08 -16.93
N ARG A 539 -21.71 9.35 -17.18
CA ARG A 539 -21.75 10.39 -16.15
C ARG A 539 -23.10 10.46 -15.47
N PHE A 540 -23.12 10.96 -14.26
CA PHE A 540 -24.33 11.00 -13.43
C PHE A 540 -24.54 12.37 -12.79
N PHE A 541 -25.79 12.63 -12.35
CA PHE A 541 -26.11 13.72 -11.46
C PHE A 541 -27.29 13.34 -10.58
N ILE A 542 -27.53 14.09 -9.50
CA ILE A 542 -28.63 13.88 -8.58
C ILE A 542 -29.84 14.73 -9.02
N GLU A 543 -30.94 14.08 -9.27
CA GLU A 543 -32.22 14.71 -9.56
C GLU A 543 -33.23 14.45 -8.41
N ASP A 544 -32.92 14.99 -7.23
CA ASP A 544 -33.68 14.74 -6.00
C ASP A 544 -33.89 16.07 -5.25
N ALA A 545 -35.13 16.46 -5.03
CA ALA A 545 -35.47 17.74 -4.45
C ALA A 545 -35.08 17.91 -2.98
N ASP A 546 -34.90 16.80 -2.27
CA ASP A 546 -34.55 16.79 -0.83
C ASP A 546 -33.03 16.75 -0.58
N VAL A 547 -32.23 16.82 -1.64
CA VAL A 547 -30.77 16.79 -1.56
C VAL A 547 -30.21 18.19 -1.31
N VAL A 548 -29.30 18.31 -0.38
CA VAL A 548 -28.49 19.52 -0.16
C VAL A 548 -27.29 19.45 -1.10
N PRO A 549 -27.15 20.37 -2.09
CA PRO A 549 -26.00 20.39 -3.00
C PRO A 549 -24.70 20.73 -2.27
N LEU A 550 -23.66 19.94 -2.51
CA LEU A 550 -22.28 20.17 -2.06
C LEU A 550 -21.35 20.51 -3.24
N GLY A 551 -21.73 20.09 -4.45
CA GLY A 551 -21.01 20.37 -5.68
C GLY A 551 -21.96 20.34 -6.89
N ILE A 552 -21.78 21.28 -7.82
CA ILE A 552 -22.62 21.45 -9.00
C ILE A 552 -21.74 21.47 -10.25
N TYR A 553 -22.17 20.78 -11.30
CA TYR A 553 -21.48 20.85 -12.59
C TYR A 553 -21.47 22.29 -13.11
N LYS A 554 -20.30 22.74 -13.54
CA LYS A 554 -20.07 24.10 -13.99
C LYS A 554 -21.06 24.50 -15.10
N ASN A 555 -21.58 25.74 -15.02
CA ASN A 555 -22.55 26.30 -15.96
C ASN A 555 -23.89 25.54 -16.06
N THR A 556 -24.22 24.74 -15.07
CA THR A 556 -25.50 24.01 -14.99
C THR A 556 -26.14 24.19 -13.60
N GLU A 557 -27.35 23.64 -13.43
CA GLU A 557 -27.98 23.46 -12.12
C GLU A 557 -27.91 21.99 -11.63
N LYS A 558 -27.15 21.13 -12.34
CA LYS A 558 -27.08 19.70 -12.08
C LYS A 558 -26.15 19.41 -10.90
N VAL A 559 -26.69 18.77 -9.87
CA VAL A 559 -25.97 18.44 -8.64
C VAL A 559 -25.08 17.23 -8.89
N ALA A 560 -23.77 17.43 -8.82
CA ALA A 560 -22.76 16.37 -8.94
C ALA A 560 -22.45 15.73 -7.59
N ILE A 561 -22.41 16.52 -6.52
CA ILE A 561 -22.14 16.05 -5.16
C ILE A 561 -23.26 16.57 -4.26
N GLY A 562 -23.90 15.67 -3.51
CA GLY A 562 -25.02 16.08 -2.67
C GLY A 562 -25.26 15.14 -1.49
N ALA A 563 -25.87 15.69 -0.45
CA ALA A 563 -26.20 14.98 0.78
C ALA A 563 -27.72 14.95 1.00
N LYS A 564 -28.24 13.78 1.35
CA LYS A 564 -29.63 13.58 1.73
C LYS A 564 -29.72 12.96 3.11
N ARG A 565 -30.45 13.60 4.00
CA ARG A 565 -30.67 13.12 5.36
C ARG A 565 -31.94 12.30 5.45
N PHE A 566 -31.81 11.10 5.94
CA PHE A 566 -32.93 10.23 6.32
C PHE A 566 -33.18 10.32 7.83
N GLY A 567 -34.25 9.73 8.32
CA GLY A 567 -34.56 9.80 9.75
C GLY A 567 -33.45 9.27 10.66
N THR A 568 -32.73 8.24 10.22
CA THR A 568 -31.67 7.58 10.98
C THR A 568 -30.26 7.90 10.47
N TYR A 569 -30.02 8.03 9.17
CA TYR A 569 -28.68 8.15 8.59
C TYR A 569 -28.60 9.26 7.53
N THR A 570 -27.38 9.54 7.06
CA THR A 570 -27.13 10.47 5.95
C THR A 570 -26.44 9.74 4.81
N SER A 571 -26.98 9.84 3.60
CA SER A 571 -26.34 9.42 2.38
C SER A 571 -25.72 10.63 1.68
N VAL A 572 -24.47 10.53 1.30
CA VAL A 572 -23.76 11.50 0.47
C VAL A 572 -23.33 10.78 -0.80
N TYR A 573 -23.65 11.36 -1.94
CA TYR A 573 -23.25 10.81 -3.23
C TYR A 573 -22.37 11.81 -3.98
N SER A 574 -21.29 11.31 -4.57
CA SER A 574 -20.46 12.05 -5.52
C SER A 574 -20.46 11.34 -6.87
N ALA A 575 -20.88 12.06 -7.92
CA ALA A 575 -20.84 11.59 -9.30
C ALA A 575 -19.42 11.57 -9.89
N VAL A 576 -18.42 12.05 -9.15
CA VAL A 576 -17.00 12.10 -9.55
C VAL A 576 -16.13 11.53 -8.45
N GLY A 577 -14.98 10.98 -8.84
CA GLY A 577 -13.92 10.62 -7.91
C GLY A 577 -12.95 11.77 -7.67
N ASN A 578 -11.79 11.48 -7.08
CA ASN A 578 -10.72 12.43 -6.81
C ASN A 578 -11.21 13.71 -6.10
N LEU A 579 -11.99 13.53 -5.03
CA LEU A 579 -12.43 14.64 -4.18
C LEU A 579 -11.25 15.20 -3.42
N ASP A 580 -11.11 16.52 -3.43
CA ASP A 580 -10.04 17.19 -2.70
C ASP A 580 -10.23 17.16 -1.17
N GLY A 581 -9.17 17.50 -0.44
CA GLY A 581 -9.18 17.48 1.02
C GLY A 581 -10.22 18.41 1.65
N ASP A 582 -10.50 19.55 1.02
CA ASP A 582 -11.47 20.53 1.55
C ASP A 582 -12.92 20.02 1.42
N THR A 583 -13.26 19.43 0.28
CA THR A 583 -14.58 18.83 0.06
C THR A 583 -14.80 17.64 1.00
N LEU A 584 -13.80 16.75 1.13
CA LEU A 584 -13.88 15.61 2.06
C LEU A 584 -13.98 16.05 3.51
N ARG A 585 -13.25 17.11 3.90
CA ARG A 585 -13.32 17.70 5.24
C ARG A 585 -14.70 18.24 5.58
N ASP A 586 -15.35 18.89 4.64
CA ASP A 586 -16.71 19.42 4.85
C ASP A 586 -17.73 18.30 5.07
N ILE A 587 -17.62 17.22 4.28
CA ILE A 587 -18.41 16.01 4.46
C ILE A 587 -18.13 15.37 5.84
N ALA A 588 -16.86 15.20 6.20
CA ALA A 588 -16.45 14.62 7.47
C ALA A 588 -16.93 15.46 8.67
N LYS A 589 -16.79 16.79 8.59
CA LYS A 589 -17.29 17.71 9.60
C LYS A 589 -18.82 17.61 9.75
N THR A 590 -19.57 17.53 8.65
CA THR A 590 -21.03 17.37 8.67
C THR A 590 -21.43 16.04 9.29
N ALA A 591 -20.64 14.99 9.12
CA ALA A 591 -20.78 13.69 9.79
C ALA A 591 -20.41 13.73 11.29
N GLY A 592 -19.91 14.86 11.80
CA GLY A 592 -19.47 15.03 13.20
C GLY A 592 -18.12 14.42 13.51
N VAL A 593 -17.27 14.19 12.50
CA VAL A 593 -15.90 13.73 12.65
C VAL A 593 -15.03 14.82 13.28
N LYS A 594 -14.11 14.45 14.19
CA LYS A 594 -13.12 15.35 14.76
C LYS A 594 -12.10 15.74 13.69
N ILE A 595 -12.04 17.03 13.36
CA ILE A 595 -11.08 17.59 12.41
C ILE A 595 -9.90 18.19 13.22
N TYR A 596 -8.69 17.82 12.89
CA TYR A 596 -7.45 18.29 13.50
C TYR A 596 -6.83 19.45 12.74
N SER A 597 -6.89 19.44 11.41
CA SER A 597 -6.42 20.53 10.55
C SER A 597 -7.53 20.98 9.60
N PHE A 598 -7.74 22.30 9.53
CA PHE A 598 -8.63 22.93 8.55
C PHE A 598 -7.89 23.45 7.31
N ASP A 599 -6.59 23.15 7.22
CA ASP A 599 -5.74 23.52 6.09
C ASP A 599 -5.26 22.26 5.36
N SER A 600 -5.63 22.11 4.09
CA SER A 600 -5.25 20.96 3.26
C SER A 600 -3.75 20.91 2.94
N SER A 601 -3.01 22.03 3.16
CA SER A 601 -1.55 22.05 3.05
C SER A 601 -0.85 21.45 4.28
N VAL A 602 -1.62 21.15 5.35
CA VAL A 602 -1.12 20.65 6.63
C VAL A 602 -1.73 19.28 6.95
N PRO A 603 -1.22 18.19 6.31
CA PRO A 603 -1.63 16.84 6.66
C PRO A 603 -1.30 16.47 8.09
N VAL A 604 -2.14 15.62 8.69
CA VAL A 604 -2.02 15.15 10.07
C VAL A 604 -2.01 13.63 10.14
N TYR A 605 -1.21 13.09 11.06
CA TYR A 605 -1.07 11.65 11.33
C TYR A 605 -1.33 11.41 12.81
N VAL A 606 -2.49 10.83 13.16
CA VAL A 606 -2.99 10.85 14.55
C VAL A 606 -3.40 9.48 15.04
N ASN A 607 -2.96 9.15 16.26
CA ASN A 607 -3.50 8.07 17.06
C ASN A 607 -3.76 8.53 18.51
N SER A 608 -4.05 7.62 19.44
CA SER A 608 -4.33 7.99 20.83
C SER A 608 -3.13 8.63 21.58
N LEU A 609 -1.93 8.44 21.07
CA LEU A 609 -0.68 8.92 21.69
C LEU A 609 -0.05 10.08 20.91
N PHE A 610 0.03 9.93 19.59
CA PHE A 610 0.74 10.83 18.69
C PHE A 610 -0.19 11.76 17.92
N LEU A 611 0.23 13.00 17.80
CA LEU A 611 -0.31 13.99 16.87
C LEU A 611 0.82 14.45 15.95
N GLY A 612 0.99 13.78 14.82
CA GLY A 612 1.90 14.17 13.75
C GLY A 612 1.31 15.31 12.92
N VAL A 613 2.08 16.34 12.71
CA VAL A 613 1.72 17.52 11.89
C VAL A 613 2.84 17.76 10.88
N TYR A 614 2.48 17.89 9.62
CA TYR A 614 3.41 18.19 8.54
C TYR A 614 3.00 19.47 7.82
N GLY A 615 3.80 20.52 7.90
CA GLY A 615 3.50 21.79 7.26
C GLY A 615 4.70 22.73 7.26
N LEU A 616 4.88 23.44 6.14
CA LEU A 616 5.99 24.38 5.92
C LEU A 616 5.65 25.79 6.38
N GLU A 617 4.38 26.11 6.55
CA GLU A 617 3.85 27.41 6.96
C GLU A 617 3.27 27.35 8.37
N ASP A 618 2.86 28.52 8.91
CA ASP A 618 2.14 28.58 10.18
C ASP A 618 0.85 27.77 10.12
N ALA A 619 0.62 26.93 11.12
CA ALA A 619 -0.55 26.06 11.18
C ALA A 619 -1.36 26.24 12.47
N GLU A 620 -2.68 26.20 12.37
CA GLU A 620 -3.58 26.08 13.52
C GLU A 620 -4.11 24.65 13.59
N ILE A 621 -3.83 23.95 14.68
CA ILE A 621 -4.24 22.56 14.92
C ILE A 621 -5.29 22.50 16.00
N CYS A 622 -6.39 21.78 15.72
CA CYS A 622 -7.45 21.53 16.68
C CYS A 622 -7.17 20.25 17.47
N CYS A 623 -6.87 20.39 18.75
CA CYS A 623 -6.58 19.28 19.65
C CYS A 623 -7.00 19.63 21.09
N ASP A 624 -7.03 18.64 21.98
CA ASP A 624 -7.44 18.87 23.37
C ASP A 624 -6.51 19.87 24.05
N SER A 625 -7.07 20.72 24.94
CA SER A 625 -6.27 21.70 25.67
C SER A 625 -5.19 21.02 26.53
N GLY A 626 -4.03 21.65 26.62
CA GLY A 626 -2.89 21.15 27.37
C GLY A 626 -1.54 21.51 26.72
N VAL A 627 -0.47 21.01 27.30
CA VAL A 627 0.88 21.16 26.78
C VAL A 627 1.24 19.94 25.95
N TYR A 628 1.86 20.16 24.81
CA TYR A 628 2.33 19.13 23.89
C TYR A 628 3.82 19.30 23.65
N THR A 629 4.57 18.21 23.76
CA THR A 629 6.01 18.19 23.47
C THR A 629 6.23 17.58 22.09
N ASP A 630 6.93 18.30 21.22
CA ASP A 630 7.44 17.77 19.95
C ASP A 630 8.64 16.84 20.25
N VAL A 631 8.46 15.55 20.01
CA VAL A 631 9.46 14.55 20.40
C VAL A 631 10.69 14.52 19.48
N PHE A 632 10.67 15.24 18.35
CA PHE A 632 11.87 15.43 17.52
C PHE A 632 12.79 16.53 18.03
N THR A 633 12.25 17.55 18.74
CA THR A 633 12.98 18.77 19.11
C THR A 633 12.89 19.15 20.58
N ASP A 634 12.11 18.41 21.39
CA ASP A 634 11.74 18.71 22.78
C ASP A 634 11.05 20.08 22.97
N LYS A 635 10.65 20.75 21.87
CA LYS A 635 9.93 22.01 21.92
C LYS A 635 8.49 21.81 22.40
N LYS A 636 8.04 22.73 23.29
CA LYS A 636 6.67 22.68 23.80
C LYS A 636 5.75 23.63 23.06
N TYR A 637 4.53 23.14 22.84
CA TYR A 637 3.41 23.87 22.25
C TYR A 637 2.22 23.81 23.21
N VAL A 638 1.45 24.89 23.29
CA VAL A 638 0.28 24.97 24.18
C VAL A 638 -0.99 25.00 23.35
N SER A 639 -1.91 24.08 23.64
CA SER A 639 -3.27 24.13 23.11
C SER A 639 -4.18 24.82 24.12
N GLU A 640 -4.74 25.97 23.75
CA GLU A 640 -5.70 26.73 24.53
C GLU A 640 -7.07 26.75 23.85
N ASN A 641 -8.13 26.46 24.58
CA ASN A 641 -9.49 26.41 24.05
C ASN A 641 -9.65 25.48 22.84
N GLY A 642 -8.87 24.37 22.80
CA GLY A 642 -8.93 23.38 21.72
C GLY A 642 -8.12 23.76 20.47
N LYS A 643 -7.29 24.78 20.52
CA LYS A 643 -6.49 25.26 19.39
C LYS A 643 -5.01 25.41 19.78
N MET A 644 -4.14 24.97 18.93
CA MET A 644 -2.69 25.05 19.06
C MET A 644 -2.10 25.71 17.81
N HIS A 645 -1.32 26.78 18.00
CA HIS A 645 -0.57 27.41 16.93
C HIS A 645 0.82 26.77 16.79
N ILE A 646 1.14 26.33 15.60
CA ILE A 646 2.45 25.80 15.22
C ILE A 646 3.07 26.78 14.23
N PRO A 647 4.09 27.55 14.63
CA PRO A 647 4.74 28.50 13.73
C PRO A 647 5.57 27.78 12.66
N ALA A 648 5.67 28.39 11.49
CA ALA A 648 6.58 27.98 10.43
C ALA A 648 8.01 27.78 10.95
N GLY A 649 8.71 26.86 10.38
CA GLY A 649 10.07 26.54 10.79
C GLY A 649 10.89 25.88 9.68
N LYS A 650 12.18 25.71 9.93
CA LYS A 650 13.09 25.00 9.01
C LYS A 650 12.62 23.59 8.72
N PHE A 651 12.07 22.90 9.72
CA PHE A 651 11.54 21.54 9.60
C PHE A 651 10.03 21.56 9.60
N ALA A 652 9.45 20.88 8.61
CA ALA A 652 8.00 20.78 8.43
C ALA A 652 7.34 19.80 9.41
N SER A 653 8.09 18.80 9.89
CA SER A 653 7.58 17.70 10.70
C SER A 653 7.54 18.05 12.18
N LYS A 654 6.43 17.76 12.83
CA LYS A 654 6.26 17.81 14.30
C LYS A 654 5.53 16.54 14.74
N LEU A 655 6.13 15.77 15.62
CA LEU A 655 5.48 14.62 16.26
C LEU A 655 5.21 14.96 17.72
N LEU A 656 3.98 15.31 18.01
CA LEU A 656 3.55 15.86 19.27
C LEU A 656 2.96 14.77 20.18
N VAL A 657 3.37 14.81 21.45
CA VAL A 657 2.79 13.99 22.52
C VAL A 657 2.29 14.91 23.60
N LYS A 658 1.06 14.72 24.07
CA LYS A 658 0.49 15.50 25.17
C LYS A 658 1.22 15.16 26.46
N ASP A 659 1.71 16.19 27.17
CA ASP A 659 2.31 16.01 28.49
C ASP A 659 1.26 15.47 29.47
N GLU A 660 1.65 14.56 30.34
CA GLU A 660 0.81 14.10 31.47
C GLU A 660 0.74 15.26 32.50
N GLU A 661 -0.45 15.55 33.05
CA GLU A 661 -0.67 16.57 34.07
C GLU A 661 0.02 16.22 35.41
#